data_531160c7db2b95f09a35a2c9dc1eb149
#
_entry.id   531160c7db2b95f09a35a2c9dc1eb149
#
_cell.length_a   1.000
_cell.length_b   1.000
_cell.length_c   1.000
_cell.angle_alpha   90.00
_cell.angle_beta   90.00
_cell.angle_gamma   90.00
#
_symmetry.space_group_name_H-M   'P 1'
#
loop_
_entity.id
_entity.type
_entity.pdbx_description
1 polymer ?
#
loop_
_entity_poly.entity_id
_entity_poly.type
_entity_poly.pdbx_seq_one_letter_code
_entity_poly.pdbx_strand_id
1 'polypeptide(L)'
;MALEFASRKATFPNYRKFETTFAGRPFVVETGKLCGLANGSAMIRYGETCVLCNVTMSEKPREGVDFFPLSVEFEEKLYAAGRIPGSFMRREGRPGEHAILSSRVVDRPIRPLFPKDMRNDVCVTMTVMSLDPDCSPEIAGMNGASLAIAMSDIPWNGPIGGVAVGYVDGEIVLNPTKEQRERSDLALTLVASMEKIVMIEAGANEVTEEVMMDAIKAGHEEIKKLLTFMNGIIAEIGKPKKSFTPVELDHALLADVYAKHLEDVKAAMNTDDKNVRDAAMLPIMDAIAEEHPELSAADLDLISYKLQKKVVRTWLLEEGKRVDGRGINEIRPLAAEVGVLPRVHGSGLFTRGQTQALTICTLGSTKDAQMMDDLSDTPLKRYIHHYNMPPYSTGEARAPRSPGRREIGHGNLAERALIPVLPSMEEFPYTIRTVSEIMSSNGSTSQASICASTLALMDAGVPIKAPVAGISCGLITDGDPLHGGRWMTMLDIQGVEDFHGDMDFKVGGTRRGITAIQMDIKVDGLTYDIVAEALEKCRKGRLFILDEIIKPCIAEPRAELSKYAPKMFSMQIPVDKIKDVIGKGGKVIQEMCANFNCKIDIEEDGHVFISAVDQDDAKRAISTIKTIVEDPEVGAIYKGRVTRLMNFGAFVEIAPGKEGLVHISKLDDHRVEHVEDVVAVGDPIIVMVTDIDQQGRINLSRKDALAAIAKKRAEQQQ
;
A
#
# COMPACT_ATOMS: atom_id res chain seq x y z
N MET A 1 -43.95 48.88 11.40
CA MET A 1 -44.17 48.09 10.20
C MET A 1 -43.70 46.69 10.52
N ALA A 2 -44.60 45.73 10.73
CA ALA A 2 -44.23 44.34 11.00
C ALA A 2 -43.65 43.73 9.69
N LEU A 3 -42.49 43.18 9.75
CA LEU A 3 -41.89 42.44 8.63
C LEU A 3 -42.66 41.11 8.47
N GLU A 4 -43.53 41.05 7.43
CA GLU A 4 -44.16 39.80 7.03
C GLU A 4 -43.15 38.94 6.25
N PHE A 5 -42.79 37.79 6.80
CA PHE A 5 -41.97 36.79 6.13
C PHE A 5 -42.89 35.84 5.37
N ALA A 6 -42.78 35.84 4.03
CA ALA A 6 -43.43 34.84 3.19
C ALA A 6 -42.43 33.74 2.82
N SER A 7 -42.74 32.48 3.15
CA SER A 7 -41.96 31.32 2.81
C SER A 7 -42.80 30.31 2.01
N ARG A 8 -42.30 29.81 0.89
CA ARG A 8 -42.91 28.68 0.15
C ARG A 8 -42.21 27.37 0.57
N LYS A 9 -42.97 26.29 0.71
CA LYS A 9 -42.41 24.97 0.91
C LYS A 9 -41.59 24.57 -0.31
N ALA A 10 -40.38 24.10 -0.07
CA ALA A 10 -39.58 23.49 -1.13
C ALA A 10 -40.24 22.19 -1.63
N THR A 11 -40.27 22.01 -2.95
CA THR A 11 -40.74 20.79 -3.61
C THR A 11 -39.62 20.22 -4.45
N PHE A 12 -39.60 18.91 -4.59
CA PHE A 12 -38.59 18.20 -5.40
C PHE A 12 -39.28 17.47 -6.55
N PRO A 13 -39.75 18.18 -7.59
CA PRO A 13 -40.53 17.59 -8.68
C PRO A 13 -39.72 16.58 -9.52
N ASN A 14 -38.41 16.75 -9.54
CA ASN A 14 -37.47 15.87 -10.28
C ASN A 14 -36.94 14.72 -9.42
N TYR A 15 -37.39 14.57 -8.17
CA TYR A 15 -36.96 13.44 -7.34
C TYR A 15 -37.44 12.14 -7.95
N ARG A 16 -36.51 11.21 -8.10
CA ARG A 16 -36.74 9.83 -8.56
C ARG A 16 -35.99 8.87 -7.66
N LYS A 17 -36.61 7.71 -7.45
CA LYS A 17 -36.03 6.61 -6.68
C LYS A 17 -36.17 5.32 -7.50
N PHE A 18 -35.09 4.62 -7.68
CA PHE A 18 -35.02 3.34 -8.37
C PHE A 18 -34.40 2.29 -7.45
N GLU A 19 -34.88 1.06 -7.51
CA GLU A 19 -34.45 -0.01 -6.62
C GLU A 19 -34.20 -1.29 -7.39
N THR A 20 -33.15 -2.02 -7.00
CA THR A 20 -32.84 -3.37 -7.50
C THR A 20 -32.11 -4.15 -6.40
N THR A 21 -31.78 -5.40 -6.72
CA THR A 21 -30.87 -6.23 -5.90
C THR A 21 -29.55 -6.38 -6.66
N PHE A 22 -28.44 -6.13 -5.97
CA PHE A 22 -27.10 -6.27 -6.49
C PHE A 22 -26.26 -7.18 -5.58
N ALA A 23 -25.74 -8.28 -6.13
CA ALA A 23 -25.03 -9.31 -5.36
C ALA A 23 -25.79 -9.71 -4.07
N GLY A 24 -27.09 -9.92 -4.18
CA GLY A 24 -27.96 -10.37 -3.07
C GLY A 24 -28.40 -9.29 -2.08
N ARG A 25 -28.00 -8.00 -2.26
CA ARG A 25 -28.34 -6.90 -1.35
C ARG A 25 -29.14 -5.80 -2.03
N PRO A 26 -29.96 -5.03 -1.28
CA PRO A 26 -30.68 -3.89 -1.83
C PRO A 26 -29.71 -2.83 -2.38
N PHE A 27 -29.97 -2.40 -3.62
CA PHE A 27 -29.24 -1.31 -4.26
C PHE A 27 -30.25 -0.26 -4.73
N VAL A 28 -30.15 0.95 -4.16
CA VAL A 28 -31.11 2.03 -4.38
C VAL A 28 -30.39 3.24 -4.95
N VAL A 29 -31.00 3.85 -5.95
CA VAL A 29 -30.56 5.09 -6.59
C VAL A 29 -31.59 6.19 -6.32
N GLU A 30 -31.16 7.29 -5.71
CA GLU A 30 -31.98 8.48 -5.52
C GLU A 30 -31.35 9.67 -6.27
N THR A 31 -32.12 10.40 -7.04
CA THR A 31 -31.65 11.57 -7.79
C THR A 31 -32.71 12.69 -7.84
N GLY A 32 -32.30 13.89 -8.26
CA GLY A 32 -33.20 15.04 -8.44
C GLY A 32 -33.63 15.77 -7.18
N LYS A 33 -33.09 15.39 -5.99
CA LYS A 33 -33.38 16.03 -4.70
C LYS A 33 -32.19 16.83 -4.17
N LEU A 34 -30.99 16.28 -4.31
CA LEU A 34 -29.73 16.86 -3.83
C LEU A 34 -28.88 17.35 -5.01
N CYS A 35 -27.98 18.29 -4.72
CA CYS A 35 -26.94 18.74 -5.66
C CYS A 35 -27.51 19.28 -7.00
N GLY A 36 -28.58 20.07 -6.99
CA GLY A 36 -29.27 20.55 -8.20
C GLY A 36 -28.44 21.45 -9.12
N LEU A 37 -27.23 21.89 -8.71
CA LEU A 37 -26.30 22.68 -9.51
C LEU A 37 -25.26 21.83 -10.22
N ALA A 38 -25.12 20.54 -9.89
CA ALA A 38 -24.22 19.62 -10.58
C ALA A 38 -24.82 19.20 -11.93
N ASN A 39 -23.96 18.88 -12.91
CA ASN A 39 -24.40 18.34 -14.20
C ASN A 39 -25.14 17.01 -14.02
N GLY A 40 -24.62 16.16 -13.12
CA GLY A 40 -25.24 14.90 -12.70
C GLY A 40 -25.02 14.64 -11.22
N SER A 41 -26.02 14.02 -10.57
CA SER A 41 -25.97 13.67 -9.14
C SER A 41 -26.78 12.41 -8.88
N ALA A 42 -26.22 11.49 -8.08
CA ALA A 42 -26.89 10.31 -7.56
C ALA A 42 -26.49 10.04 -6.11
N MET A 43 -27.46 9.77 -5.25
CA MET A 43 -27.25 9.15 -3.94
C MET A 43 -27.42 7.65 -4.12
N ILE A 44 -26.38 6.89 -3.90
CA ILE A 44 -26.42 5.45 -3.92
C ILE A 44 -26.57 4.92 -2.50
N ARG A 45 -27.53 4.01 -2.31
CA ARG A 45 -27.64 3.22 -1.09
C ARG A 45 -27.41 1.75 -1.42
N TYR A 46 -26.38 1.20 -0.87
CA TYR A 46 -26.05 -0.24 -0.98
C TYR A 46 -26.05 -0.84 0.42
N GLY A 47 -27.05 -1.63 0.76
CA GLY A 47 -27.36 -1.91 2.15
C GLY A 47 -27.62 -0.62 2.93
N GLU A 48 -26.89 -0.39 4.03
CA GLU A 48 -26.92 0.86 4.80
C GLU A 48 -25.78 1.83 4.41
N THR A 49 -24.89 1.43 3.52
CA THR A 49 -23.88 2.34 2.94
C THR A 49 -24.55 3.34 2.02
N CYS A 50 -24.27 4.64 2.23
CA CYS A 50 -24.76 5.73 1.39
C CYS A 50 -23.58 6.53 0.85
N VAL A 51 -23.49 6.66 -0.49
CA VAL A 51 -22.48 7.47 -1.16
C VAL A 51 -23.15 8.49 -2.07
N LEU A 52 -22.86 9.77 -1.87
CA LEU A 52 -23.33 10.87 -2.71
C LEU A 52 -22.31 11.11 -3.83
N CYS A 53 -22.72 10.84 -5.08
CA CYS A 53 -21.89 10.96 -6.25
C CYS A 53 -22.33 12.15 -7.10
N ASN A 54 -21.40 13.05 -7.42
CA ASN A 54 -21.66 14.25 -8.21
C ASN A 54 -20.66 14.38 -9.34
N VAL A 55 -21.08 14.93 -10.46
CA VAL A 55 -20.20 15.31 -11.56
C VAL A 55 -20.50 16.72 -12.05
N THR A 56 -19.43 17.48 -12.32
CA THR A 56 -19.49 18.83 -12.88
C THR A 56 -18.50 18.94 -14.03
N MET A 57 -18.81 19.79 -15.00
CA MET A 57 -17.98 20.09 -16.16
C MET A 57 -17.90 21.60 -16.37
N SER A 58 -16.72 22.11 -16.69
CA SER A 58 -16.55 23.52 -17.06
C SER A 58 -17.22 23.84 -18.41
N GLU A 59 -17.75 25.06 -18.55
CA GLU A 59 -18.38 25.49 -19.82
C GLU A 59 -17.37 25.64 -20.96
N LYS A 60 -16.11 25.96 -20.66
CA LYS A 60 -15.05 26.17 -21.65
C LYS A 60 -13.91 25.19 -21.43
N PRO A 61 -13.21 24.79 -22.50
CA PRO A 61 -11.98 24.01 -22.37
C PRO A 61 -10.91 24.81 -21.62
N ARG A 62 -10.04 24.09 -20.87
CA ARG A 62 -8.89 24.68 -20.19
C ARG A 62 -7.81 25.01 -21.24
N GLU A 63 -7.39 26.27 -21.28
CA GLU A 63 -6.32 26.70 -22.19
C GLU A 63 -4.94 26.19 -21.73
N GLY A 64 -4.07 25.89 -22.70
CA GLY A 64 -2.67 25.55 -22.47
C GLY A 64 -2.42 24.18 -21.84
N VAL A 65 -3.38 23.25 -21.94
CA VAL A 65 -3.20 21.85 -21.49
C VAL A 65 -3.25 20.88 -22.67
N ASP A 66 -2.36 19.90 -22.64
CA ASP A 66 -2.22 18.82 -23.62
C ASP A 66 -2.96 17.54 -23.23
N PHE A 67 -3.52 17.49 -22.01
CA PHE A 67 -4.22 16.34 -21.45
C PHE A 67 -5.68 16.64 -21.11
N PHE A 68 -6.49 15.59 -20.94
CA PHE A 68 -7.85 15.70 -20.44
C PHE A 68 -7.88 15.98 -18.91
N PRO A 69 -8.38 17.15 -18.46
CA PRO A 69 -8.31 17.54 -17.06
C PRO A 69 -9.47 16.94 -16.24
N LEU A 70 -9.39 15.65 -15.94
CA LEU A 70 -10.31 14.94 -15.07
C LEU A 70 -9.77 14.89 -13.64
N SER A 71 -10.59 15.32 -12.68
CA SER A 71 -10.37 15.11 -11.24
C SER A 71 -11.42 14.15 -10.69
N VAL A 72 -10.97 13.16 -9.96
CA VAL A 72 -11.84 12.21 -9.23
C VAL A 72 -11.47 12.25 -7.77
N GLU A 73 -12.45 12.56 -6.93
CA GLU A 73 -12.27 12.71 -5.48
C GLU A 73 -13.18 11.73 -4.74
N PHE A 74 -12.58 10.97 -3.82
CA PHE A 74 -13.29 10.11 -2.89
C PHE A 74 -13.12 10.69 -1.49
N GLU A 75 -14.22 11.12 -0.90
CA GLU A 75 -14.21 11.80 0.40
C GLU A 75 -14.72 10.87 1.48
N GLU A 76 -13.82 10.47 2.35
CA GLU A 76 -14.13 9.74 3.57
C GLU A 76 -14.53 10.71 4.65
N LYS A 77 -15.74 10.55 5.18
CA LYS A 77 -16.24 11.32 6.30
C LYS A 77 -16.39 10.39 7.51
N LEU A 78 -15.61 10.62 8.55
CA LEU A 78 -15.61 9.75 9.74
C LEU A 78 -16.97 9.68 10.44
N TYR A 79 -17.82 10.69 10.27
CA TYR A 79 -19.21 10.63 10.74
C TYR A 79 -20.01 9.49 10.09
N ALA A 80 -19.63 9.04 8.89
CA ALA A 80 -20.29 7.91 8.22
C ALA A 80 -20.20 6.62 9.02
N ALA A 81 -19.12 6.46 9.81
CA ALA A 81 -18.90 5.37 10.76
C ALA A 81 -19.16 5.78 12.23
N GLY A 82 -19.84 6.90 12.48
CA GLY A 82 -20.14 7.41 13.82
C GLY A 82 -18.91 7.89 14.60
N ARG A 83 -17.81 8.22 13.93
CA ARG A 83 -16.54 8.64 14.56
C ARG A 83 -16.27 10.14 14.40
N ILE A 84 -15.57 10.72 15.37
CA ILE A 84 -15.01 12.07 15.31
C ILE A 84 -13.53 11.95 14.93
N PRO A 85 -13.01 12.77 13.97
CA PRO A 85 -11.61 12.74 13.57
C PRO A 85 -10.64 12.83 14.75
N GLY A 86 -9.58 12.00 14.74
CA GLY A 86 -8.59 11.93 15.81
C GLY A 86 -7.63 13.12 15.87
N SER A 87 -7.55 13.93 14.79
CA SER A 87 -6.68 15.09 14.70
C SER A 87 -7.01 16.18 15.75
N PHE A 88 -6.06 17.06 16.06
CA PHE A 88 -6.27 18.18 17.00
C PHE A 88 -7.46 19.06 16.61
N MET A 89 -7.64 19.33 15.31
CA MET A 89 -8.74 20.16 14.80
C MET A 89 -10.10 19.44 14.80
N ARG A 90 -10.17 18.15 15.09
CA ARG A 90 -11.39 17.32 15.05
C ARG A 90 -12.15 17.46 13.74
N ARG A 91 -11.42 17.60 12.65
CA ARG A 91 -11.94 17.76 11.29
C ARG A 91 -11.11 16.93 10.32
N GLU A 92 -11.74 16.38 9.30
CA GLU A 92 -11.04 15.72 8.19
C GLU A 92 -10.09 16.72 7.52
N GLY A 93 -8.86 16.26 7.25
CA GLY A 93 -7.81 17.01 6.58
C GLY A 93 -7.77 16.75 5.07
N ARG A 94 -6.55 16.62 4.54
CA ARG A 94 -6.34 16.17 3.16
C ARG A 94 -6.75 14.69 3.05
N PRO A 95 -7.17 14.24 1.84
CA PRO A 95 -7.48 12.83 1.62
C PRO A 95 -6.34 11.93 2.09
N GLY A 96 -6.66 10.91 2.89
CA GLY A 96 -5.73 9.87 3.32
C GLY A 96 -5.34 8.95 2.17
N GLU A 97 -4.42 8.01 2.43
CA GLU A 97 -3.95 7.03 1.45
C GLU A 97 -5.12 6.22 0.87
N HIS A 98 -6.03 5.72 1.71
CA HIS A 98 -7.20 4.95 1.30
C HIS A 98 -8.12 5.75 0.36
N ALA A 99 -8.45 7.00 0.70
CA ALA A 99 -9.26 7.87 -0.14
C ALA A 99 -8.61 8.15 -1.52
N ILE A 100 -7.28 8.34 -1.54
CA ILE A 100 -6.52 8.53 -2.78
C ILE A 100 -6.57 7.27 -3.65
N LEU A 101 -6.40 6.09 -3.05
CA LEU A 101 -6.46 4.81 -3.76
C LEU A 101 -7.86 4.54 -4.31
N SER A 102 -8.92 4.78 -3.52
CA SER A 102 -10.31 4.67 -3.95
C SER A 102 -10.64 5.63 -5.11
N SER A 103 -10.14 6.89 -5.04
CA SER A 103 -10.24 7.83 -6.16
C SER A 103 -9.61 7.28 -7.44
N ARG A 104 -8.45 6.64 -7.34
CA ARG A 104 -7.73 6.05 -8.50
C ARG A 104 -8.44 4.83 -9.09
N VAL A 105 -9.05 4.01 -8.23
CA VAL A 105 -9.87 2.85 -8.66
C VAL A 105 -11.05 3.32 -9.52
N VAL A 106 -11.62 4.48 -9.24
CA VAL A 106 -12.72 5.07 -10.02
C VAL A 106 -12.21 5.84 -11.25
N ASP A 107 -11.13 6.62 -11.13
CA ASP A 107 -10.56 7.42 -12.23
C ASP A 107 -10.15 6.54 -13.44
N ARG A 108 -9.44 5.42 -13.17
CA ARG A 108 -8.90 4.56 -14.22
C ARG A 108 -9.94 4.03 -15.20
N PRO A 109 -11.08 3.45 -14.78
CA PRO A 109 -12.07 2.91 -15.70
C PRO A 109 -12.94 3.98 -16.37
N ILE A 110 -13.16 5.15 -15.74
CA ILE A 110 -14.00 6.19 -16.33
C ILE A 110 -13.26 7.06 -17.35
N ARG A 111 -11.97 7.31 -17.14
CA ARG A 111 -11.13 8.21 -17.96
C ARG A 111 -11.05 7.81 -19.45
N PRO A 112 -10.82 6.55 -19.82
CA PRO A 112 -10.72 6.13 -21.23
C PRO A 112 -12.01 6.31 -22.04
N LEU A 113 -13.15 6.43 -21.36
CA LEU A 113 -14.47 6.54 -21.97
C LEU A 113 -14.88 7.99 -22.29
N PHE A 114 -14.09 8.99 -21.88
CA PHE A 114 -14.25 10.36 -22.34
C PHE A 114 -13.63 10.56 -23.73
N PRO A 115 -14.14 11.52 -24.51
CA PRO A 115 -13.51 11.90 -25.78
C PRO A 115 -12.05 12.30 -25.57
N LYS A 116 -11.14 11.78 -26.39
CA LYS A 116 -9.67 12.00 -26.26
C LYS A 116 -9.22 13.44 -26.53
N ASP A 117 -10.01 14.17 -27.30
CA ASP A 117 -9.82 15.54 -27.75
C ASP A 117 -10.52 16.59 -26.86
N MET A 118 -11.23 16.17 -25.84
CA MET A 118 -11.90 17.04 -24.86
C MET A 118 -10.89 17.65 -23.88
N ARG A 119 -11.01 18.98 -23.63
CA ARG A 119 -10.15 19.73 -22.67
C ARG A 119 -10.95 20.51 -21.62
N ASN A 120 -12.26 20.28 -21.54
CA ASN A 120 -13.07 20.82 -20.43
C ASN A 120 -12.67 20.14 -19.11
N ASP A 121 -12.60 20.95 -18.03
CA ASP A 121 -12.44 20.38 -16.69
C ASP A 121 -13.66 19.54 -16.32
N VAL A 122 -13.41 18.32 -15.88
CA VAL A 122 -14.44 17.44 -15.31
C VAL A 122 -14.02 17.04 -13.91
N CYS A 123 -14.95 17.22 -12.95
CA CYS A 123 -14.73 16.81 -11.58
C CYS A 123 -15.83 15.84 -11.14
N VAL A 124 -15.42 14.66 -10.67
CA VAL A 124 -16.28 13.63 -10.08
C VAL A 124 -15.98 13.56 -8.59
N THR A 125 -16.99 13.78 -7.76
CA THR A 125 -16.84 13.73 -6.30
C THR A 125 -17.79 12.68 -5.72
N MET A 126 -17.24 11.78 -4.93
CA MET A 126 -17.95 10.74 -4.19
C MET A 126 -17.76 11.00 -2.69
N THR A 127 -18.84 11.28 -1.97
CA THR A 127 -18.78 11.52 -0.51
C THR A 127 -19.47 10.37 0.21
N VAL A 128 -18.76 9.68 1.08
CA VAL A 128 -19.31 8.62 1.93
C VAL A 128 -20.10 9.25 3.07
N MET A 129 -21.42 9.04 3.07
CA MET A 129 -22.37 9.68 4.01
C MET A 129 -22.80 8.71 5.13
N SER A 130 -22.78 7.41 4.89
CA SER A 130 -23.06 6.34 5.84
C SER A 130 -22.29 5.10 5.43
N LEU A 131 -21.83 4.30 6.37
CA LEU A 131 -21.02 3.10 6.14
C LEU A 131 -21.65 1.88 6.82
N ASP A 132 -21.94 0.88 6.00
CA ASP A 132 -22.27 -0.50 6.39
C ASP A 132 -21.02 -1.35 6.15
N PRO A 133 -20.45 -1.98 7.17
CA PRO A 133 -19.22 -2.78 7.01
C PRO A 133 -19.31 -3.88 5.96
N ASP A 134 -20.52 -4.38 5.67
CA ASP A 134 -20.74 -5.45 4.70
C ASP A 134 -20.94 -4.94 3.27
N CYS A 135 -21.06 -3.64 3.08
CA CYS A 135 -21.35 -3.00 1.79
C CYS A 135 -20.29 -1.96 1.44
N SER A 136 -19.33 -2.31 0.57
CA SER A 136 -18.21 -1.44 0.17
C SER A 136 -18.66 -0.09 -0.35
N PRO A 137 -18.18 1.03 0.26
CA PRO A 137 -18.46 2.37 -0.25
C PRO A 137 -17.74 2.65 -1.57
N GLU A 138 -16.62 1.97 -1.87
CA GLU A 138 -15.90 2.08 -3.15
C GLU A 138 -16.75 1.54 -4.28
N ILE A 139 -17.39 0.37 -4.09
CA ILE A 139 -18.28 -0.22 -5.10
C ILE A 139 -19.55 0.62 -5.29
N ALA A 140 -20.13 1.12 -4.20
CA ALA A 140 -21.26 2.05 -4.27
C ALA A 140 -20.88 3.36 -4.99
N GLY A 141 -19.70 3.93 -4.67
CA GLY A 141 -19.15 5.13 -5.28
C GLY A 141 -18.83 4.96 -6.76
N MET A 142 -18.20 3.85 -7.15
CA MET A 142 -17.90 3.51 -8.55
C MET A 142 -19.17 3.49 -9.39
N ASN A 143 -20.17 2.74 -8.95
CA ASN A 143 -21.44 2.61 -9.68
C ASN A 143 -22.23 3.93 -9.68
N GLY A 144 -22.18 4.68 -8.59
CA GLY A 144 -22.79 5.98 -8.49
C GLY A 144 -22.13 7.04 -9.37
N ALA A 145 -20.80 7.07 -9.44
CA ALA A 145 -20.05 7.95 -10.33
C ALA A 145 -20.37 7.65 -11.80
N SER A 146 -20.32 6.38 -12.20
CA SER A 146 -20.71 5.95 -13.53
C SER A 146 -22.11 6.41 -13.89
N LEU A 147 -23.08 6.18 -13.02
CA LEU A 147 -24.48 6.56 -13.26
C LEU A 147 -24.65 8.10 -13.28
N ALA A 148 -24.01 8.85 -12.38
CA ALA A 148 -24.09 10.31 -12.36
C ALA A 148 -23.55 10.94 -13.66
N ILE A 149 -22.42 10.42 -14.19
CA ILE A 149 -21.87 10.87 -15.47
C ILE A 149 -22.81 10.48 -16.63
N ALA A 150 -23.28 9.23 -16.65
CA ALA A 150 -24.13 8.73 -17.73
C ALA A 150 -25.47 9.47 -17.83
N MET A 151 -26.10 9.81 -16.70
CA MET A 151 -27.34 10.61 -16.65
C MET A 151 -27.13 12.09 -16.96
N SER A 152 -25.89 12.61 -16.82
CA SER A 152 -25.57 14.03 -17.04
C SER A 152 -25.57 14.39 -18.53
N ASP A 153 -25.42 15.67 -18.80
CA ASP A 153 -25.21 16.21 -20.15
C ASP A 153 -23.72 16.16 -20.61
N ILE A 154 -22.82 15.57 -19.81
CA ILE A 154 -21.40 15.48 -20.12
C ILE A 154 -21.17 14.36 -21.16
N PRO A 155 -20.38 14.61 -22.25
CA PRO A 155 -20.03 13.59 -23.23
C PRO A 155 -19.20 12.46 -22.62
N TRP A 156 -19.72 11.23 -22.67
CA TRP A 156 -19.05 10.05 -22.08
C TRP A 156 -19.68 8.76 -22.62
N ASN A 157 -18.84 7.74 -22.89
CA ASN A 157 -19.25 6.47 -23.50
C ASN A 157 -19.51 5.33 -22.48
N GLY A 158 -20.06 5.67 -21.30
CA GLY A 158 -20.57 4.69 -20.36
C GLY A 158 -22.04 4.33 -20.59
N PRO A 159 -22.67 3.58 -19.66
CA PRO A 159 -22.18 3.30 -18.30
C PRO A 159 -21.23 2.11 -18.20
N ILE A 160 -20.50 2.07 -17.11
CA ILE A 160 -19.73 0.93 -16.64
C ILE A 160 -20.20 0.54 -15.23
N GLY A 161 -20.03 -0.74 -14.86
CA GLY A 161 -20.37 -1.23 -13.52
C GLY A 161 -19.15 -1.80 -12.83
N GLY A 162 -19.14 -1.71 -11.50
CA GLY A 162 -18.09 -2.26 -10.65
C GLY A 162 -18.62 -3.25 -9.62
N VAL A 163 -17.87 -4.31 -9.34
CA VAL A 163 -18.17 -5.34 -8.34
C VAL A 163 -16.89 -5.75 -7.61
N ALA A 164 -16.99 -6.04 -6.32
CA ALA A 164 -15.94 -6.73 -5.59
C ALA A 164 -16.14 -8.26 -5.70
N VAL A 165 -15.04 -8.99 -5.90
CA VAL A 165 -15.07 -10.46 -5.98
C VAL A 165 -14.07 -11.03 -4.99
N GLY A 166 -14.52 -11.93 -4.13
CA GLY A 166 -13.72 -12.72 -3.22
C GLY A 166 -13.61 -14.18 -3.66
N TYR A 167 -12.65 -14.88 -3.06
CA TYR A 167 -12.49 -16.33 -3.15
C TYR A 167 -12.41 -16.90 -1.74
N VAL A 168 -13.49 -17.46 -1.24
CA VAL A 168 -13.67 -17.86 0.15
C VAL A 168 -13.94 -19.35 0.22
N ASP A 169 -13.09 -20.09 0.94
CA ASP A 169 -13.22 -21.54 1.10
C ASP A 169 -13.34 -22.32 -0.23
N GLY A 170 -12.71 -21.84 -1.28
CA GLY A 170 -12.73 -22.46 -2.60
C GLY A 170 -13.89 -22.02 -3.50
N GLU A 171 -14.71 -21.06 -3.08
CA GLU A 171 -15.85 -20.56 -3.84
C GLU A 171 -15.72 -19.06 -4.16
N ILE A 172 -16.21 -18.67 -5.34
CA ILE A 172 -16.26 -17.27 -5.76
C ILE A 172 -17.46 -16.60 -5.07
N VAL A 173 -17.20 -15.47 -4.39
CA VAL A 173 -18.21 -14.69 -3.68
C VAL A 173 -18.25 -13.27 -4.24
N LEU A 174 -19.45 -12.80 -4.62
CA LEU A 174 -19.64 -11.44 -5.14
C LEU A 174 -19.98 -10.46 -4.01
N ASN A 175 -19.30 -9.32 -3.97
CA ASN A 175 -19.39 -8.32 -2.92
C ASN A 175 -19.32 -8.96 -1.52
N PRO A 176 -18.21 -9.59 -1.14
CA PRO A 176 -18.10 -10.33 0.12
C PRO A 176 -18.39 -9.43 1.35
N THR A 177 -19.02 -10.00 2.39
CA THR A 177 -19.21 -9.36 3.69
C THR A 177 -17.85 -9.10 4.36
N LYS A 178 -17.83 -8.32 5.44
CA LYS A 178 -16.60 -8.10 6.22
C LYS A 178 -15.96 -9.41 6.67
N GLU A 179 -16.74 -10.33 7.26
CA GLU A 179 -16.25 -11.64 7.68
C GLU A 179 -15.70 -12.47 6.52
N GLN A 180 -16.37 -12.42 5.36
CA GLN A 180 -15.90 -13.12 4.15
C GLN A 180 -14.62 -12.51 3.60
N ARG A 181 -14.46 -11.16 3.64
CA ARG A 181 -13.22 -10.49 3.22
C ARG A 181 -12.01 -10.90 4.07
N GLU A 182 -12.20 -11.07 5.39
CA GLU A 182 -11.14 -11.50 6.32
C GLU A 182 -10.62 -12.91 6.02
N ARG A 183 -11.48 -13.79 5.44
CA ARG A 183 -11.15 -15.17 5.07
C ARG A 183 -10.86 -15.38 3.59
N SER A 184 -10.98 -14.33 2.80
CA SER A 184 -10.88 -14.43 1.34
C SER A 184 -9.43 -14.48 0.88
N ASP A 185 -9.10 -15.43 0.02
CA ASP A 185 -7.81 -15.49 -0.68
C ASP A 185 -7.74 -14.54 -1.89
N LEU A 186 -8.84 -13.83 -2.21
CA LEU A 186 -8.91 -12.89 -3.31
C LEU A 186 -9.67 -11.63 -2.91
N ALA A 187 -9.09 -10.47 -3.16
CA ALA A 187 -9.75 -9.18 -3.10
C ALA A 187 -9.66 -8.51 -4.47
N LEU A 188 -10.60 -8.86 -5.38
CA LEU A 188 -10.66 -8.35 -6.73
C LEU A 188 -11.71 -7.24 -6.83
N THR A 189 -11.33 -6.07 -7.32
CA THR A 189 -12.25 -5.05 -7.84
C THR A 189 -12.26 -5.13 -9.36
N LEU A 190 -13.40 -5.50 -9.91
CA LEU A 190 -13.64 -5.62 -11.35
C LEU A 190 -14.55 -4.50 -11.82
N VAL A 191 -14.19 -3.85 -12.92
CA VAL A 191 -15.08 -2.91 -13.63
C VAL A 191 -15.21 -3.34 -15.08
N ALA A 192 -16.43 -3.32 -15.59
CA ALA A 192 -16.74 -3.74 -16.95
C ALA A 192 -17.87 -2.91 -17.58
N SER A 193 -17.91 -2.90 -18.92
CA SER A 193 -19.08 -2.53 -19.71
C SER A 193 -19.98 -3.77 -19.91
N MET A 194 -21.00 -3.68 -20.77
CA MET A 194 -21.83 -4.84 -21.12
C MET A 194 -21.02 -5.96 -21.81
N GLU A 195 -19.94 -5.62 -22.50
CA GLU A 195 -19.24 -6.53 -23.39
C GLU A 195 -17.75 -6.72 -23.04
N LYS A 196 -17.12 -5.72 -22.39
CA LYS A 196 -15.66 -5.65 -22.22
C LYS A 196 -15.27 -5.43 -20.77
N ILE A 197 -14.12 -5.96 -20.39
CA ILE A 197 -13.47 -5.70 -19.11
C ILE A 197 -12.74 -4.36 -19.21
N VAL A 198 -13.00 -3.45 -18.27
CA VAL A 198 -12.48 -2.07 -18.29
C VAL A 198 -11.40 -1.85 -17.25
N MET A 199 -11.48 -2.52 -16.08
CA MET A 199 -10.47 -2.40 -15.05
C MET A 199 -10.43 -3.67 -14.20
N ILE A 200 -9.21 -4.09 -13.87
CA ILE A 200 -8.90 -5.15 -12.91
C ILE A 200 -7.92 -4.60 -11.88
N GLU A 201 -8.28 -4.67 -10.61
CA GLU A 201 -7.36 -4.43 -9.51
C GLU A 201 -7.56 -5.52 -8.47
N ALA A 202 -6.49 -6.25 -8.14
CA ALA A 202 -6.59 -7.37 -7.21
C ALA A 202 -5.41 -7.42 -6.23
N GLY A 203 -5.71 -7.84 -5.00
CA GLY A 203 -4.77 -8.46 -4.09
C GLY A 203 -5.19 -9.92 -3.91
N ALA A 204 -4.23 -10.83 -3.79
CA ALA A 204 -4.56 -12.25 -3.70
C ALA A 204 -3.53 -13.02 -2.86
N ASN A 205 -3.98 -14.09 -2.23
CA ASN A 205 -3.13 -14.99 -1.48
C ASN A 205 -2.72 -16.19 -2.37
N GLU A 206 -1.86 -15.88 -3.37
CA GLU A 206 -1.32 -16.86 -4.32
C GLU A 206 -2.40 -17.64 -5.13
N VAL A 207 -3.45 -16.95 -5.58
CA VAL A 207 -4.46 -17.57 -6.44
C VAL A 207 -3.91 -17.86 -7.83
N THR A 208 -4.41 -18.92 -8.47
CA THR A 208 -4.00 -19.28 -9.83
C THR A 208 -4.62 -18.36 -10.87
N GLU A 209 -4.03 -18.33 -12.08
CA GLU A 209 -4.56 -17.58 -13.23
C GLU A 209 -5.96 -18.06 -13.64
N GLU A 210 -6.27 -19.36 -13.45
CA GLU A 210 -7.59 -19.95 -13.73
C GLU A 210 -8.65 -19.42 -12.76
N VAL A 211 -8.38 -19.44 -11.45
CA VAL A 211 -9.28 -18.87 -10.43
C VAL A 211 -9.51 -17.39 -10.68
N MET A 212 -8.47 -16.65 -11.06
CA MET A 212 -8.59 -15.23 -11.40
C MET A 212 -9.51 -15.01 -12.60
N MET A 213 -9.37 -15.80 -13.67
CA MET A 213 -10.24 -15.71 -14.85
C MET A 213 -11.70 -16.08 -14.52
N ASP A 214 -11.93 -17.08 -13.70
CA ASP A 214 -13.28 -17.47 -13.28
C ASP A 214 -13.92 -16.37 -12.40
N ALA A 215 -13.15 -15.76 -11.51
CA ALA A 215 -13.60 -14.61 -10.72
C ALA A 215 -13.97 -13.40 -11.61
N ILE A 216 -13.18 -13.10 -12.64
CA ILE A 216 -13.46 -12.04 -13.61
C ILE A 216 -14.75 -12.32 -14.36
N LYS A 217 -14.95 -13.54 -14.87
CA LYS A 217 -16.17 -13.93 -15.58
C LYS A 217 -17.41 -13.84 -14.68
N ALA A 218 -17.34 -14.38 -13.46
CA ALA A 218 -18.44 -14.35 -12.51
C ALA A 218 -18.83 -12.91 -12.14
N GLY A 219 -17.83 -12.04 -11.88
CA GLY A 219 -18.05 -10.63 -11.60
C GLY A 219 -18.66 -9.89 -12.78
N HIS A 220 -18.23 -10.19 -14.02
CA HIS A 220 -18.77 -9.55 -15.21
C HIS A 220 -20.26 -9.90 -15.44
N GLU A 221 -20.66 -11.13 -15.19
CA GLU A 221 -22.08 -11.51 -15.29
C GLU A 221 -22.97 -10.74 -14.30
N GLU A 222 -22.47 -10.47 -13.09
CA GLU A 222 -23.22 -9.64 -12.13
C GLU A 222 -23.26 -8.16 -12.56
N ILE A 223 -22.15 -7.64 -13.08
CA ILE A 223 -22.08 -6.27 -13.62
C ILE A 223 -23.09 -6.08 -14.76
N LYS A 224 -23.27 -7.03 -15.66
CA LYS A 224 -24.27 -6.96 -16.75
C LYS A 224 -25.69 -6.77 -16.23
N LYS A 225 -26.06 -7.43 -15.13
CA LYS A 225 -27.38 -7.25 -14.49
C LYS A 225 -27.53 -5.82 -13.96
N LEU A 226 -26.50 -5.31 -13.27
CA LEU A 226 -26.49 -3.95 -12.75
C LEU A 226 -26.56 -2.93 -13.91
N LEU A 227 -25.80 -3.11 -14.97
CA LEU A 227 -25.81 -2.24 -16.14
C LEU A 227 -27.16 -2.22 -16.86
N THR A 228 -27.86 -3.36 -16.92
CA THR A 228 -29.23 -3.41 -17.44
C THR A 228 -30.17 -2.51 -16.65
N PHE A 229 -30.07 -2.53 -15.31
CA PHE A 229 -30.82 -1.62 -14.43
C PHE A 229 -30.42 -0.15 -14.64
N MET A 230 -29.11 0.15 -14.68
CA MET A 230 -28.60 1.51 -14.90
C MET A 230 -29.04 2.08 -16.25
N ASN A 231 -29.00 1.27 -17.32
CA ASN A 231 -29.46 1.66 -18.65
C ASN A 231 -30.97 2.02 -18.66
N GLY A 232 -31.78 1.30 -17.87
CA GLY A 232 -33.17 1.66 -17.66
C GLY A 232 -33.36 3.05 -17.06
N ILE A 233 -32.56 3.39 -16.03
CA ILE A 233 -32.56 4.73 -15.41
C ILE A 233 -32.13 5.80 -16.41
N ILE A 234 -31.03 5.55 -17.14
CA ILE A 234 -30.50 6.50 -18.14
C ILE A 234 -31.51 6.76 -19.24
N ALA A 235 -32.22 5.74 -19.69
CA ALA A 235 -33.28 5.89 -20.71
C ALA A 235 -34.47 6.74 -20.22
N GLU A 236 -34.81 6.68 -18.92
CA GLU A 236 -35.93 7.44 -18.33
C GLU A 236 -35.57 8.91 -18.04
N ILE A 237 -34.39 9.18 -17.50
CA ILE A 237 -34.02 10.49 -16.93
C ILE A 237 -32.73 11.08 -17.45
N GLY A 238 -32.02 10.38 -18.33
CA GLY A 238 -30.74 10.86 -18.90
C GLY A 238 -30.91 12.13 -19.72
N LYS A 239 -29.94 13.03 -19.58
CA LYS A 239 -29.90 14.30 -20.34
C LYS A 239 -29.22 14.09 -21.70
N PRO A 240 -29.64 14.81 -22.76
CA PRO A 240 -28.88 14.88 -23.99
C PRO A 240 -27.46 15.37 -23.76
N LYS A 241 -26.47 14.73 -24.42
CA LYS A 241 -25.07 15.10 -24.27
C LYS A 241 -24.77 16.44 -24.92
N LYS A 242 -24.03 17.32 -24.23
CA LYS A 242 -23.54 18.59 -24.77
C LYS A 242 -22.47 18.35 -25.84
N SER A 243 -22.42 19.25 -26.82
CA SER A 243 -21.26 19.36 -27.69
C SER A 243 -20.10 20.03 -26.95
N PHE A 244 -18.88 19.70 -27.35
CA PHE A 244 -17.66 20.37 -26.84
C PHE A 244 -16.77 20.78 -28.02
N THR A 245 -15.80 21.65 -27.80
CA THR A 245 -14.82 22.05 -28.83
C THR A 245 -13.67 21.05 -28.78
N PRO A 246 -13.47 20.20 -29.81
CA PRO A 246 -12.35 19.28 -29.87
C PRO A 246 -11.04 20.02 -30.09
N VAL A 247 -9.94 19.49 -29.53
CA VAL A 247 -8.58 19.93 -29.84
C VAL A 247 -7.98 18.93 -30.83
N GLU A 248 -8.06 19.28 -32.11
CA GLU A 248 -7.56 18.44 -33.21
C GLU A 248 -6.56 19.24 -34.07
N LEU A 249 -5.53 18.56 -34.57
CA LEU A 249 -4.65 19.08 -35.60
C LEU A 249 -5.33 19.00 -36.96
N ASP A 250 -5.03 19.96 -37.83
CA ASP A 250 -5.44 19.89 -39.24
C ASP A 250 -4.94 18.58 -39.86
N HIS A 251 -5.85 17.85 -40.49
CA HIS A 251 -5.53 16.58 -41.15
C HIS A 251 -4.57 16.73 -42.30
N ALA A 252 -4.65 17.84 -43.07
CA ALA A 252 -3.74 18.10 -44.20
C ALA A 252 -2.32 18.41 -43.70
N LEU A 253 -2.21 19.22 -42.62
CA LEU A 253 -0.94 19.47 -41.92
C LEU A 253 -0.30 18.16 -41.42
N LEU A 254 -1.09 17.34 -40.75
CA LEU A 254 -0.57 16.06 -40.20
C LEU A 254 -0.13 15.10 -41.31
N ALA A 255 -0.83 15.07 -42.42
CA ALA A 255 -0.45 14.27 -43.59
C ALA A 255 0.86 14.76 -44.24
N ASP A 256 1.07 16.07 -44.35
CA ASP A 256 2.32 16.68 -44.83
C ASP A 256 3.49 16.35 -43.91
N VAL A 257 3.31 16.53 -42.59
CA VAL A 257 4.32 16.18 -41.57
C VAL A 257 4.69 14.71 -41.62
N TYR A 258 3.70 13.79 -41.77
CA TYR A 258 3.99 12.38 -41.97
C TYR A 258 4.79 12.09 -43.23
N ALA A 259 4.44 12.73 -44.34
CA ALA A 259 5.12 12.51 -45.61
C ALA A 259 6.58 12.94 -45.58
N LYS A 260 6.91 14.01 -44.85
CA LYS A 260 8.25 14.59 -44.79
C LYS A 260 9.13 13.98 -43.70
N HIS A 261 8.59 13.76 -42.49
CA HIS A 261 9.42 13.51 -41.29
C HIS A 261 9.28 12.10 -40.70
N LEU A 262 8.32 11.24 -41.17
CA LEU A 262 8.08 9.95 -40.55
C LEU A 262 9.28 8.99 -40.60
N GLU A 263 10.07 9.01 -41.68
CA GLU A 263 11.26 8.16 -41.82
C GLU A 263 12.41 8.61 -40.88
N ASP A 264 12.57 9.94 -40.70
CA ASP A 264 13.55 10.48 -39.75
C ASP A 264 13.16 10.12 -38.31
N VAL A 265 11.85 10.19 -37.98
CA VAL A 265 11.34 9.74 -36.66
C VAL A 265 11.55 8.23 -36.47
N LYS A 266 11.35 7.40 -37.49
CA LYS A 266 11.67 5.96 -37.41
C LYS A 266 13.16 5.74 -37.11
N ALA A 267 14.05 6.50 -37.75
CA ALA A 267 15.50 6.40 -37.51
C ALA A 267 15.83 6.82 -36.06
N ALA A 268 15.28 7.94 -35.59
CA ALA A 268 15.47 8.45 -34.23
C ALA A 268 14.96 7.50 -33.15
N MET A 269 13.84 6.82 -33.39
CA MET A 269 13.22 5.91 -32.43
C MET A 269 13.83 4.51 -32.38
N ASN A 270 14.69 4.14 -33.33
CA ASN A 270 15.29 2.80 -33.42
C ASN A 270 16.50 2.65 -32.47
N THR A 271 16.25 2.75 -31.18
CA THR A 271 17.28 2.63 -30.14
C THR A 271 16.67 2.14 -28.81
N ASP A 272 17.47 1.42 -28.02
CA ASP A 272 17.15 0.99 -26.66
C ASP A 272 17.39 2.09 -25.60
N ASP A 273 18.17 3.15 -25.96
CA ASP A 273 18.49 4.24 -25.06
C ASP A 273 17.50 5.41 -25.20
N LYS A 274 16.77 5.67 -24.10
CA LYS A 274 15.81 6.78 -24.03
C LYS A 274 16.47 8.14 -24.32
N ASN A 275 17.68 8.39 -23.76
CA ASN A 275 18.33 9.69 -23.93
C ASN A 275 18.79 9.91 -25.37
N VAL A 276 19.29 8.85 -26.03
CA VAL A 276 19.65 8.91 -27.45
C VAL A 276 18.44 9.20 -28.32
N ARG A 277 17.32 8.52 -28.06
CA ARG A 277 16.06 8.75 -28.76
C ARG A 277 15.56 10.17 -28.58
N ASP A 278 15.47 10.63 -27.32
CA ASP A 278 14.94 11.95 -26.99
C ASP A 278 15.81 13.06 -27.62
N ALA A 279 17.15 12.91 -27.62
CA ALA A 279 18.08 13.84 -28.29
C ALA A 279 17.94 13.81 -29.83
N ALA A 280 17.71 12.63 -30.43
CA ALA A 280 17.54 12.51 -31.87
C ALA A 280 16.18 13.08 -32.37
N MET A 281 15.16 13.15 -31.51
CA MET A 281 13.86 13.77 -31.82
C MET A 281 13.92 15.29 -31.88
N LEU A 282 14.82 15.96 -31.11
CA LEU A 282 14.88 17.41 -31.03
C LEU A 282 15.06 18.09 -32.39
N PRO A 283 16.08 17.77 -33.23
CA PRO A 283 16.28 18.44 -34.51
C PRO A 283 15.13 18.21 -35.49
N ILE A 284 14.38 17.07 -35.36
CA ILE A 284 13.20 16.81 -36.19
C ILE A 284 12.07 17.76 -35.80
N MET A 285 11.85 17.94 -34.49
CA MET A 285 10.82 18.86 -34.00
C MET A 285 11.17 20.33 -34.29
N ASP A 286 12.45 20.70 -34.21
CA ASP A 286 12.92 22.03 -34.59
C ASP A 286 12.66 22.32 -36.11
N ALA A 287 12.93 21.35 -36.98
CA ALA A 287 12.64 21.47 -38.41
C ALA A 287 11.13 21.64 -38.68
N ILE A 288 10.28 20.87 -37.99
CA ILE A 288 8.81 21.01 -38.12
C ILE A 288 8.37 22.41 -37.62
N ALA A 289 8.94 22.91 -36.53
CA ALA A 289 8.64 24.25 -36.02
C ALA A 289 9.09 25.38 -36.96
N GLU A 290 10.22 25.21 -37.68
CA GLU A 290 10.68 26.15 -38.70
C GLU A 290 9.79 26.13 -39.96
N GLU A 291 9.33 24.96 -40.38
CA GLU A 291 8.39 24.80 -41.51
C GLU A 291 7.00 25.38 -41.22
N HIS A 292 6.57 25.32 -39.97
CA HIS A 292 5.22 25.69 -39.50
C HIS A 292 5.28 26.68 -38.33
N PRO A 293 5.72 27.91 -38.52
CA PRO A 293 5.92 28.90 -37.46
C PRO A 293 4.60 29.35 -36.77
N GLU A 294 3.45 29.03 -37.34
CA GLU A 294 2.12 29.29 -36.77
C GLU A 294 1.74 28.34 -35.64
N LEU A 295 2.44 27.18 -35.50
CA LEU A 295 2.12 26.18 -34.50
C LEU A 295 2.52 26.62 -33.10
N SER A 296 1.65 26.37 -32.13
CA SER A 296 1.96 26.53 -30.71
C SER A 296 2.86 25.37 -30.20
N ALA A 297 3.50 25.58 -29.05
CA ALA A 297 4.24 24.50 -28.38
C ALA A 297 3.36 23.25 -28.10
N ALA A 298 2.10 23.47 -27.75
CA ALA A 298 1.14 22.36 -27.52
C ALA A 298 0.81 21.59 -28.81
N ASP A 299 0.73 22.27 -29.96
CA ASP A 299 0.54 21.61 -31.26
C ASP A 299 1.77 20.78 -31.65
N LEU A 300 2.99 21.31 -31.41
CA LEU A 300 4.23 20.57 -31.64
C LEU A 300 4.34 19.31 -30.76
N ASP A 301 3.97 19.42 -29.47
CA ASP A 301 3.92 18.26 -28.56
C ASP A 301 2.92 17.20 -29.04
N LEU A 302 1.76 17.64 -29.52
CA LEU A 302 0.75 16.73 -30.08
C LEU A 302 1.21 16.09 -31.40
N ILE A 303 1.92 16.80 -32.27
CA ILE A 303 2.56 16.29 -33.49
C ILE A 303 3.61 15.25 -33.13
N SER A 304 4.50 15.56 -32.21
CA SER A 304 5.50 14.61 -31.68
C SER A 304 4.87 13.33 -31.18
N TYR A 305 3.83 13.46 -30.35
CA TYR A 305 3.05 12.30 -29.87
C TYR A 305 2.48 11.45 -31.01
N LYS A 306 1.86 12.10 -32.01
CA LYS A 306 1.23 11.38 -33.14
C LYS A 306 2.27 10.69 -34.04
N LEU A 307 3.43 11.34 -34.30
CA LEU A 307 4.53 10.76 -35.05
C LEU A 307 5.07 9.50 -34.37
N GLN A 308 5.46 9.61 -33.10
CA GLN A 308 5.98 8.49 -32.33
C GLN A 308 4.96 7.36 -32.22
N LYS A 309 3.70 7.70 -31.95
CA LYS A 309 2.61 6.72 -31.90
C LYS A 309 2.44 5.96 -33.22
N LYS A 310 2.53 6.66 -34.34
CA LYS A 310 2.44 6.04 -35.68
C LYS A 310 3.58 5.04 -35.88
N VAL A 311 4.80 5.41 -35.53
CA VAL A 311 5.98 4.54 -35.66
C VAL A 311 5.85 3.30 -34.78
N VAL A 312 5.61 3.47 -33.49
CA VAL A 312 5.51 2.36 -32.52
C VAL A 312 4.43 1.37 -32.93
N ARG A 313 3.24 1.86 -33.29
CA ARG A 313 2.11 1.00 -33.65
C ARG A 313 2.34 0.29 -34.98
N THR A 314 2.93 0.95 -35.98
CA THR A 314 3.26 0.33 -37.26
C THR A 314 4.30 -0.80 -37.06
N TRP A 315 5.39 -0.53 -36.33
CA TRP A 315 6.39 -1.55 -36.08
C TRP A 315 5.83 -2.78 -35.36
N LEU A 316 5.02 -2.57 -34.35
CA LEU A 316 4.44 -3.68 -33.58
C LEU A 316 3.41 -4.48 -34.41
N LEU A 317 2.46 -3.81 -35.05
CA LEU A 317 1.35 -4.48 -35.74
C LEU A 317 1.71 -5.06 -37.12
N GLU A 318 2.62 -4.40 -37.85
CA GLU A 318 2.97 -4.79 -39.23
C GLU A 318 4.29 -5.55 -39.31
N GLU A 319 5.27 -5.18 -38.50
CA GLU A 319 6.62 -5.72 -38.59
C GLU A 319 6.97 -6.68 -37.42
N GLY A 320 6.14 -6.74 -36.36
CA GLY A 320 6.43 -7.51 -35.14
C GLY A 320 7.70 -7.05 -34.41
N LYS A 321 8.12 -5.79 -34.65
CA LYS A 321 9.36 -5.19 -34.14
C LYS A 321 9.05 -4.26 -32.97
N ARG A 322 9.85 -4.35 -31.93
CA ARG A 322 9.86 -3.38 -30.80
C ARG A 322 10.90 -2.30 -31.02
N VAL A 323 10.73 -1.15 -30.34
CA VAL A 323 11.62 0.02 -30.50
C VAL A 323 13.06 -0.27 -30.11
N ASP A 324 13.30 -1.19 -29.21
CA ASP A 324 14.63 -1.64 -28.74
C ASP A 324 15.11 -2.95 -29.42
N GLY A 325 14.42 -3.41 -30.45
CA GLY A 325 14.78 -4.58 -31.21
C GLY A 325 14.43 -5.93 -30.57
N ARG A 326 13.87 -5.94 -29.33
CA ARG A 326 13.42 -7.18 -28.67
C ARG A 326 12.27 -7.86 -29.41
N GLY A 327 12.15 -9.16 -29.24
CA GLY A 327 10.94 -9.91 -29.57
C GLY A 327 9.77 -9.57 -28.63
N ILE A 328 8.54 -9.83 -29.06
CA ILE A 328 7.31 -9.48 -28.30
C ILE A 328 7.21 -10.13 -26.93
N ASN A 329 7.87 -11.27 -26.70
CA ASN A 329 7.90 -11.98 -25.43
C ASN A 329 9.24 -11.88 -24.70
N GLU A 330 10.16 -11.06 -25.20
CA GLU A 330 11.48 -10.91 -24.65
C GLU A 330 11.50 -9.85 -23.54
N ILE A 331 12.12 -10.20 -22.41
CA ILE A 331 12.29 -9.33 -21.27
C ILE A 331 13.57 -8.52 -21.42
N ARG A 332 13.59 -7.26 -20.99
CA ARG A 332 14.80 -6.42 -20.96
C ARG A 332 15.92 -7.07 -20.14
N PRO A 333 17.20 -6.72 -20.35
CA PRO A 333 18.28 -7.17 -19.49
C PRO A 333 17.97 -6.90 -18.01
N LEU A 334 18.13 -7.91 -17.17
CA LEU A 334 17.81 -7.85 -15.74
C LEU A 334 19.06 -8.03 -14.89
N ALA A 335 19.15 -7.32 -13.77
CA ALA A 335 20.16 -7.53 -12.73
C ALA A 335 19.53 -7.32 -11.34
N ALA A 336 20.05 -8.07 -10.35
CA ALA A 336 19.62 -8.00 -8.96
C ALA A 336 20.86 -7.98 -8.04
N GLU A 337 20.80 -7.14 -7.01
CA GLU A 337 21.86 -7.04 -5.99
C GLU A 337 21.22 -6.87 -4.60
N VAL A 338 21.87 -7.40 -3.56
CA VAL A 338 21.48 -7.24 -2.16
C VAL A 338 22.63 -6.69 -1.33
N GLY A 339 22.33 -6.11 -0.17
CA GLY A 339 23.38 -5.56 0.71
C GLY A 339 24.05 -4.31 0.15
N VAL A 340 23.37 -3.54 -0.70
CA VAL A 340 23.90 -2.36 -1.41
C VAL A 340 24.30 -1.24 -0.43
N LEU A 341 23.57 -1.08 0.66
CA LEU A 341 23.76 -0.01 1.65
C LEU A 341 24.27 -0.59 2.99
N PRO A 342 25.37 -0.04 3.57
CA PRO A 342 26.09 -0.71 4.66
C PRO A 342 25.42 -0.63 6.04
N ARG A 343 24.54 0.34 6.30
CA ARG A 343 23.98 0.59 7.64
C ARG A 343 22.47 0.40 7.78
N VAL A 344 21.82 0.04 6.70
CA VAL A 344 20.38 -0.27 6.71
C VAL A 344 20.12 -1.69 7.21
N HIS A 345 18.86 -2.05 7.45
CA HIS A 345 18.54 -3.39 7.93
C HIS A 345 18.52 -4.41 6.79
N GLY A 346 18.16 -3.99 5.57
CA GLY A 346 18.27 -4.74 4.34
C GLY A 346 18.12 -3.81 3.15
N SER A 347 18.71 -4.16 2.02
CA SER A 347 18.58 -3.40 0.78
C SER A 347 18.66 -4.31 -0.45
N GLY A 348 17.84 -3.98 -1.46
CA GLY A 348 17.81 -4.68 -2.74
C GLY A 348 17.77 -3.69 -3.89
N LEU A 349 18.65 -3.86 -4.86
CA LEU A 349 18.64 -3.14 -6.13
C LEU A 349 18.15 -4.09 -7.22
N PHE A 350 17.16 -3.65 -7.97
CA PHE A 350 16.67 -4.37 -9.15
C PHE A 350 16.74 -3.47 -10.37
N THR A 351 17.44 -3.94 -11.40
CA THR A 351 17.60 -3.25 -12.67
C THR A 351 16.87 -3.99 -13.78
N ARG A 352 16.14 -3.26 -14.62
CA ARG A 352 15.39 -3.73 -15.76
C ARG A 352 15.64 -2.81 -16.95
N GLY A 353 16.60 -3.13 -17.82
CA GLY A 353 17.11 -2.20 -18.81
C GLY A 353 17.52 -0.86 -18.14
N GLN A 354 16.96 0.25 -18.59
CA GLN A 354 17.22 1.57 -17.99
C GLN A 354 16.37 1.86 -16.74
N THR A 355 15.48 0.95 -16.31
CA THR A 355 14.71 1.14 -15.07
C THR A 355 15.44 0.54 -13.89
N GLN A 356 15.61 1.32 -12.81
CA GLN A 356 16.24 0.86 -11.56
C GLN A 356 15.40 1.25 -10.35
N ALA A 357 15.20 0.29 -9.44
CA ALA A 357 14.58 0.47 -8.14
C ALA A 357 15.53 -0.01 -7.04
N LEU A 358 15.87 0.88 -6.11
CA LEU A 358 16.59 0.56 -4.88
C LEU A 358 15.58 0.55 -3.73
N THR A 359 15.35 -0.60 -3.13
CA THR A 359 14.46 -0.71 -1.97
C THR A 359 15.26 -0.93 -0.70
N ILE A 360 14.88 -0.20 0.34
CA ILE A 360 15.47 -0.26 1.68
C ILE A 360 14.43 -0.84 2.64
N CYS A 361 14.81 -1.85 3.41
CA CYS A 361 13.99 -2.41 4.48
C CYS A 361 14.45 -1.89 5.83
N THR A 362 13.49 -1.46 6.66
CA THR A 362 13.69 -1.07 8.05
C THR A 362 12.74 -1.86 8.94
N LEU A 363 13.28 -2.46 9.99
CA LEU A 363 12.54 -3.20 11.00
C LEU A 363 12.37 -2.33 12.25
N GLY A 364 11.16 -2.24 12.75
CA GLY A 364 10.80 -1.47 13.94
C GLY A 364 10.03 -2.30 14.95
N SER A 365 9.71 -1.71 16.10
CA SER A 365 8.85 -2.31 17.12
C SER A 365 7.38 -2.29 16.69
N THR A 366 6.52 -2.96 17.43
CA THR A 366 5.06 -2.95 17.21
C THR A 366 4.46 -1.54 17.32
N LYS A 367 5.02 -0.68 18.16
CA LYS A 367 4.59 0.72 18.29
C LYS A 367 4.92 1.61 17.09
N ASP A 368 5.82 1.16 16.22
CA ASP A 368 6.15 1.87 14.99
C ASP A 368 5.13 1.59 13.87
N ALA A 369 4.10 0.74 14.11
CA ALA A 369 3.01 0.50 13.18
C ALA A 369 2.22 1.78 12.88
N GLN A 370 1.81 1.94 11.62
CA GLN A 370 1.06 3.11 11.19
C GLN A 370 -0.39 3.01 11.69
N MET A 371 -0.84 4.04 12.41
CA MET A 371 -2.25 4.18 12.80
C MET A 371 -3.06 4.67 11.60
N MET A 372 -4.15 3.98 11.30
CA MET A 372 -5.09 4.34 10.22
C MET A 372 -6.26 5.13 10.82
N ASP A 373 -6.44 6.38 10.38
CA ASP A 373 -7.58 7.24 10.77
C ASP A 373 -8.46 7.51 9.53
N ASP A 374 -8.94 6.44 8.92
CA ASP A 374 -9.78 6.40 7.72
C ASP A 374 -10.99 5.47 7.94
N LEU A 375 -11.74 5.16 6.89
CA LEU A 375 -12.89 4.25 6.95
C LEU A 375 -12.53 2.77 6.73
N SER A 376 -11.24 2.43 6.63
CA SER A 376 -10.79 1.05 6.48
C SER A 376 -11.04 0.22 7.75
N ASP A 377 -11.10 -1.10 7.56
CA ASP A 377 -11.30 -2.06 8.64
C ASP A 377 -10.05 -2.27 9.51
N THR A 378 -8.87 -1.82 9.05
CA THR A 378 -7.57 -2.09 9.68
C THR A 378 -7.12 -0.88 10.51
N PRO A 379 -7.13 -0.95 11.86
CA PRO A 379 -6.73 0.18 12.70
C PRO A 379 -5.21 0.42 12.72
N LEU A 380 -4.41 -0.63 12.48
CA LEU A 380 -2.95 -0.60 12.50
C LEU A 380 -2.38 -1.30 11.28
N LYS A 381 -1.49 -0.61 10.58
CA LYS A 381 -0.78 -1.13 9.41
C LYS A 381 0.66 -1.46 9.81
N ARG A 382 0.97 -2.76 9.90
CA ARG A 382 2.27 -3.28 10.33
C ARG A 382 3.29 -3.30 9.19
N TYR A 383 2.87 -3.59 7.96
CA TYR A 383 3.69 -3.50 6.77
C TYR A 383 3.41 -2.21 6.03
N ILE A 384 4.45 -1.42 5.81
CA ILE A 384 4.37 -0.09 5.19
C ILE A 384 5.30 -0.09 3.99
N HIS A 385 4.75 0.18 2.81
CA HIS A 385 5.55 0.31 1.59
C HIS A 385 5.44 1.72 1.02
N HIS A 386 6.52 2.47 1.06
CA HIS A 386 6.62 3.77 0.41
C HIS A 386 7.38 3.68 -0.91
N TYR A 387 6.99 4.53 -1.85
CA TYR A 387 7.56 4.60 -3.18
C TYR A 387 7.86 6.06 -3.52
N ASN A 388 9.08 6.35 -3.93
CA ASN A 388 9.53 7.67 -4.32
C ASN A 388 10.05 7.65 -5.76
N MET A 389 9.56 8.60 -6.58
CA MET A 389 10.00 8.78 -7.96
C MET A 389 10.52 10.21 -8.12
N PRO A 390 11.77 10.48 -7.70
CA PRO A 390 12.35 11.81 -7.78
C PRO A 390 12.56 12.24 -9.23
N PRO A 391 12.55 13.57 -9.53
CA PRO A 391 12.63 14.08 -10.89
C PRO A 391 13.86 13.63 -11.68
N TYR A 392 14.99 13.44 -11.02
CA TYR A 392 16.19 12.92 -11.68
C TYR A 392 16.00 11.51 -12.27
N SER A 393 15.07 10.71 -11.76
CA SER A 393 14.80 9.36 -12.29
C SER A 393 14.22 9.38 -13.71
N THR A 394 13.61 10.48 -14.11
CA THR A 394 13.09 10.73 -15.46
C THR A 394 13.96 11.70 -16.27
N GLY A 395 15.04 12.24 -15.68
CA GLY A 395 15.91 13.24 -16.29
C GLY A 395 15.38 14.69 -16.16
N GLU A 396 14.35 14.93 -15.34
CA GLU A 396 13.76 16.26 -15.16
C GLU A 396 14.58 17.12 -14.19
N ALA A 397 14.90 18.37 -14.60
CA ALA A 397 15.62 19.35 -13.78
C ALA A 397 14.63 20.17 -12.93
N ARG A 398 14.06 19.58 -11.90
CA ARG A 398 13.18 20.25 -10.94
C ARG A 398 13.42 19.78 -9.50
N ALA A 399 12.99 20.57 -8.53
CA ALA A 399 13.08 20.18 -7.13
C ALA A 399 12.11 19.02 -6.81
N PRO A 400 12.50 18.08 -5.92
CA PRO A 400 11.61 17.05 -5.42
C PRO A 400 10.37 17.67 -4.74
N ARG A 401 9.24 17.01 -4.86
CA ARG A 401 7.98 17.37 -4.19
C ARG A 401 7.51 16.20 -3.33
N SER A 402 6.53 16.45 -2.48
CA SER A 402 5.85 15.37 -1.75
C SER A 402 5.26 14.36 -2.74
N PRO A 403 5.19 13.06 -2.37
CA PRO A 403 4.61 12.02 -3.21
C PRO A 403 3.20 12.41 -3.67
N GLY A 404 2.94 12.26 -4.95
CA GLY A 404 1.63 12.48 -5.56
C GLY A 404 0.79 11.20 -5.58
N ARG A 405 -0.40 11.28 -6.18
CA ARG A 405 -1.34 10.15 -6.28
C ARG A 405 -0.75 8.94 -7.03
N ARG A 406 0.17 9.19 -7.99
CA ARG A 406 0.82 8.14 -8.77
C ARG A 406 1.78 7.33 -7.89
N GLU A 407 2.62 8.02 -7.13
CA GLU A 407 3.58 7.40 -6.21
C GLU A 407 2.88 6.58 -5.14
N ILE A 408 1.78 7.10 -4.57
CA ILE A 408 0.95 6.37 -3.60
C ILE A 408 0.38 5.09 -4.24
N GLY A 409 -0.14 5.17 -5.46
CA GLY A 409 -0.67 4.01 -6.18
C GLY A 409 0.38 2.96 -6.51
N HIS A 410 1.60 3.37 -6.90
CA HIS A 410 2.71 2.45 -7.18
C HIS A 410 3.22 1.77 -5.90
N GLY A 411 3.32 2.52 -4.79
CA GLY A 411 3.66 1.98 -3.48
C GLY A 411 2.66 0.94 -3.01
N ASN A 412 1.37 1.25 -3.12
CA ASN A 412 0.30 0.33 -2.73
C ASN A 412 0.29 -0.97 -3.56
N LEU A 413 0.58 -0.90 -4.87
CA LEU A 413 0.69 -2.12 -5.68
C LEU A 413 1.81 -3.04 -5.19
N ALA A 414 2.98 -2.49 -4.87
CA ALA A 414 4.09 -3.26 -4.33
C ALA A 414 3.79 -3.78 -2.92
N GLU A 415 3.16 -2.97 -2.07
CA GLU A 415 2.70 -3.39 -0.74
C GLU A 415 1.75 -4.58 -0.83
N ARG A 416 0.70 -4.45 -1.63
CA ARG A 416 -0.31 -5.50 -1.86
C ARG A 416 0.30 -6.80 -2.38
N ALA A 417 1.29 -6.70 -3.27
CA ALA A 417 1.99 -7.85 -3.82
C ALA A 417 2.78 -8.65 -2.77
N LEU A 418 3.27 -8.01 -1.71
CA LEU A 418 4.15 -8.61 -0.72
C LEU A 418 3.42 -9.06 0.56
N ILE A 419 2.31 -8.42 0.93
CA ILE A 419 1.52 -8.77 2.13
C ILE A 419 1.27 -10.27 2.25
N PRO A 420 0.88 -11.01 1.20
CA PRO A 420 0.56 -12.43 1.31
C PRO A 420 1.74 -13.33 1.67
N VAL A 421 2.96 -12.86 1.50
CA VAL A 421 4.17 -13.66 1.79
C VAL A 421 4.87 -13.28 3.08
N LEU A 422 4.41 -12.23 3.76
CA LEU A 422 5.01 -11.81 5.03
C LEU A 422 4.69 -12.79 6.16
N PRO A 423 5.62 -12.98 7.11
CA PRO A 423 5.38 -13.80 8.29
C PRO A 423 4.29 -13.18 9.18
N SER A 424 3.64 -14.00 9.98
CA SER A 424 2.68 -13.54 11.00
C SER A 424 3.38 -12.69 12.08
N MET A 425 2.58 -12.00 12.89
CA MET A 425 3.10 -11.23 14.03
C MET A 425 3.71 -12.13 15.11
N GLU A 426 3.21 -13.36 15.23
CA GLU A 426 3.71 -14.36 16.17
C GLU A 426 5.08 -14.89 15.75
N GLU A 427 5.27 -15.12 14.44
CA GLU A 427 6.53 -15.62 13.88
C GLU A 427 7.62 -14.54 13.80
N PHE A 428 7.21 -13.29 13.49
CA PHE A 428 8.15 -12.18 13.28
C PHE A 428 7.55 -10.87 13.81
N PRO A 429 7.72 -10.56 15.11
CA PRO A 429 7.04 -9.46 15.80
C PRO A 429 7.63 -8.08 15.51
N TYR A 430 7.75 -7.75 14.23
CA TYR A 430 8.27 -6.46 13.77
C TYR A 430 7.24 -5.69 12.97
N THR A 431 7.26 -4.38 13.09
CA THR A 431 6.79 -3.48 12.06
C THR A 431 7.83 -3.43 10.95
N ILE A 432 7.40 -3.65 9.73
CA ILE A 432 8.28 -3.72 8.56
C ILE A 432 7.98 -2.52 7.67
N ARG A 433 8.99 -1.70 7.41
CA ARG A 433 8.87 -0.59 6.46
C ARG A 433 9.84 -0.80 5.30
N THR A 434 9.32 -0.86 4.08
CA THR A 434 10.10 -0.81 2.84
C THR A 434 9.92 0.54 2.16
N VAL A 435 11.00 1.06 1.58
CA VAL A 435 10.97 2.29 0.78
C VAL A 435 11.66 2.01 -0.54
N SER A 436 10.92 2.10 -1.63
CA SER A 436 11.47 1.97 -2.98
C SER A 436 11.82 3.33 -3.54
N GLU A 437 13.11 3.58 -3.72
CA GLU A 437 13.66 4.76 -4.39
C GLU A 437 13.89 4.42 -5.87
N ILE A 438 13.23 5.14 -6.76
CA ILE A 438 13.41 4.95 -8.19
C ILE A 438 14.63 5.75 -8.65
N MET A 439 15.70 5.03 -9.00
CA MET A 439 16.96 5.63 -9.42
C MET A 439 16.90 6.06 -10.89
N SER A 440 16.21 5.29 -11.72
CA SER A 440 16.03 5.57 -13.15
C SER A 440 14.71 4.95 -13.64
N SER A 441 14.04 5.59 -14.59
CA SER A 441 12.71 5.20 -15.09
C SER A 441 12.62 5.17 -16.61
N ASN A 442 12.39 3.99 -17.15
CA ASN A 442 11.95 3.75 -18.52
C ASN A 442 10.82 2.71 -18.58
N GLY A 443 9.75 2.97 -17.82
CA GLY A 443 8.58 2.09 -17.71
C GLY A 443 8.72 0.94 -16.70
N SER A 444 7.59 0.41 -16.23
CA SER A 444 7.47 -0.73 -15.29
C SER A 444 8.22 -0.56 -13.96
N THR A 445 8.29 0.66 -13.43
CA THR A 445 8.99 0.97 -12.17
C THR A 445 8.35 0.30 -10.95
N SER A 446 7.01 0.21 -10.88
CA SER A 446 6.30 -0.47 -9.79
C SER A 446 6.63 -1.98 -9.76
N GLN A 447 6.81 -2.59 -10.94
CA GLN A 447 7.19 -4.00 -11.04
C GLN A 447 8.66 -4.22 -10.61
N ALA A 448 9.54 -3.29 -10.93
CA ALA A 448 10.91 -3.29 -10.42
C ALA A 448 10.92 -3.12 -8.88
N SER A 449 10.03 -2.28 -8.33
CA SER A 449 9.87 -2.10 -6.88
C SER A 449 9.44 -3.37 -6.17
N ILE A 450 8.52 -4.17 -6.74
CA ILE A 450 8.13 -5.49 -6.19
C ILE A 450 9.36 -6.40 -6.09
N CYS A 451 10.13 -6.52 -7.17
CA CYS A 451 11.34 -7.35 -7.18
C CYS A 451 12.41 -6.85 -6.19
N ALA A 452 12.68 -5.53 -6.18
CA ALA A 452 13.65 -4.92 -5.26
C ALA A 452 13.23 -5.07 -3.79
N SER A 453 11.91 -5.01 -3.52
CA SER A 453 11.38 -5.20 -2.15
C SER A 453 11.49 -6.64 -1.68
N THR A 454 11.25 -7.61 -2.55
CA THR A 454 11.54 -9.02 -2.25
C THR A 454 13.02 -9.20 -1.84
N LEU A 455 13.93 -8.64 -2.63
CA LEU A 455 15.38 -8.69 -2.34
C LEU A 455 15.70 -8.01 -1.00
N ALA A 456 15.15 -6.84 -0.74
CA ALA A 456 15.40 -6.07 0.49
C ALA A 456 14.84 -6.77 1.74
N LEU A 457 13.67 -7.41 1.66
CA LEU A 457 13.09 -8.21 2.74
C LEU A 457 13.95 -9.44 3.05
N MET A 458 14.39 -10.17 2.01
CA MET A 458 15.24 -11.34 2.16
C MET A 458 16.62 -10.94 2.71
N ASP A 459 17.20 -9.84 2.25
CA ASP A 459 18.48 -9.30 2.76
C ASP A 459 18.37 -8.83 4.22
N ALA A 460 17.20 -8.34 4.65
CA ALA A 460 16.93 -7.98 6.03
C ALA A 460 16.73 -9.18 6.97
N GLY A 461 16.63 -10.39 6.43
CA GLY A 461 16.34 -11.60 7.21
C GLY A 461 14.86 -11.74 7.59
N VAL A 462 13.94 -11.05 6.87
CA VAL A 462 12.50 -11.26 7.06
C VAL A 462 12.14 -12.64 6.48
N PRO A 463 11.58 -13.57 7.26
CA PRO A 463 11.29 -14.93 6.80
C PRO A 463 10.01 -14.96 5.95
N ILE A 464 10.07 -14.32 4.76
CA ILE A 464 8.96 -14.39 3.81
C ILE A 464 8.76 -15.83 3.33
N LYS A 465 7.49 -16.26 3.19
CA LYS A 465 7.18 -17.64 2.79
C LYS A 465 7.59 -17.99 1.36
N ALA A 466 7.71 -17.00 0.50
CA ALA A 466 8.18 -17.16 -0.88
C ALA A 466 8.59 -15.80 -1.48
N PRO A 467 9.57 -15.75 -2.40
CA PRO A 467 9.89 -14.55 -3.14
C PRO A 467 8.75 -14.18 -4.12
N VAL A 468 8.56 -12.88 -4.31
CA VAL A 468 7.58 -12.30 -5.24
C VAL A 468 8.31 -11.56 -6.36
N ALA A 469 7.89 -11.79 -7.59
CA ALA A 469 8.37 -11.02 -8.75
C ALA A 469 7.22 -10.28 -9.43
N GLY A 470 7.52 -9.11 -9.98
CA GLY A 470 6.59 -8.28 -10.72
C GLY A 470 7.00 -8.15 -12.18
N ILE A 471 6.01 -8.20 -13.08
CA ILE A 471 6.19 -7.99 -14.53
C ILE A 471 4.95 -7.32 -15.13
N SER A 472 5.13 -6.65 -16.26
CA SER A 472 4.04 -6.03 -17.01
C SER A 472 3.85 -6.64 -18.41
N CYS A 473 2.62 -6.58 -18.90
CA CYS A 473 2.25 -6.91 -20.26
C CYS A 473 1.52 -5.71 -20.87
N GLY A 474 1.92 -5.31 -22.06
CA GLY A 474 1.27 -4.26 -22.85
C GLY A 474 0.35 -4.81 -23.92
N LEU A 475 -0.39 -3.90 -24.55
CA LEU A 475 -1.31 -4.19 -25.66
C LEU A 475 -1.24 -3.09 -26.71
N ILE A 476 -1.29 -3.50 -27.97
CA ILE A 476 -1.61 -2.62 -29.11
C ILE A 476 -2.79 -3.22 -29.84
N THR A 477 -3.77 -2.38 -30.20
CA THR A 477 -4.96 -2.78 -30.97
C THR A 477 -5.07 -1.98 -32.26
N ASP A 478 -5.65 -2.57 -33.30
CA ASP A 478 -6.02 -1.89 -34.52
C ASP A 478 -7.49 -2.23 -34.84
N GLY A 479 -8.36 -1.29 -34.51
CA GLY A 479 -9.80 -1.50 -34.46
C GLY A 479 -10.26 -2.16 -33.15
N ASP A 480 -11.55 -2.50 -33.11
CA ASP A 480 -12.16 -3.16 -31.95
C ASP A 480 -11.95 -4.68 -32.00
N PRO A 481 -11.26 -5.29 -31.02
CA PRO A 481 -11.03 -6.74 -31.00
C PRO A 481 -12.32 -7.60 -31.04
N LEU A 482 -13.43 -7.09 -30.46
CA LEU A 482 -14.74 -7.78 -30.55
C LEU A 482 -15.33 -7.83 -31.97
N HIS A 483 -14.96 -6.88 -32.83
CA HIS A 483 -15.45 -6.73 -34.18
C HIS A 483 -14.39 -7.06 -35.24
N GLY A 484 -13.42 -7.91 -34.89
CA GLY A 484 -12.37 -8.37 -35.79
C GLY A 484 -11.17 -7.45 -35.92
N GLY A 485 -11.03 -6.48 -35.02
CA GLY A 485 -9.82 -5.67 -34.90
C GLY A 485 -8.60 -6.52 -34.51
N ARG A 486 -7.44 -6.19 -35.10
CA ARG A 486 -6.18 -6.86 -34.76
C ARG A 486 -5.68 -6.40 -33.39
N TRP A 487 -5.03 -7.28 -32.69
CA TRP A 487 -4.38 -6.95 -31.43
C TRP A 487 -3.10 -7.78 -31.21
N MET A 488 -2.20 -7.25 -30.40
CA MET A 488 -0.97 -7.90 -30.02
C MET A 488 -0.62 -7.53 -28.58
N THR A 489 -0.32 -8.52 -27.74
CA THR A 489 0.25 -8.31 -26.41
C THR A 489 1.76 -8.43 -26.44
N MET A 490 2.45 -7.68 -25.58
CA MET A 490 3.91 -7.69 -25.47
C MET A 490 4.35 -7.72 -24.01
N LEU A 491 5.36 -8.55 -23.70
CA LEU A 491 5.86 -8.71 -22.33
C LEU A 491 6.89 -7.65 -22.01
N ASP A 492 6.91 -7.16 -20.74
CA ASP A 492 7.89 -6.21 -20.21
C ASP A 492 8.02 -4.92 -21.03
N ILE A 493 6.94 -4.13 -21.03
CA ILE A 493 6.90 -2.87 -21.76
C ILE A 493 7.83 -1.81 -21.18
N GLN A 494 8.44 -1.04 -22.06
CA GLN A 494 9.17 0.18 -21.71
C GLN A 494 8.31 1.44 -21.82
N GLY A 495 8.85 2.59 -21.38
CA GLY A 495 8.09 3.84 -21.27
C GLY A 495 7.39 4.29 -22.55
N VAL A 496 8.06 4.22 -23.71
CA VAL A 496 7.46 4.62 -24.99
C VAL A 496 6.37 3.66 -25.45
N GLU A 497 6.49 2.38 -25.14
CA GLU A 497 5.48 1.38 -25.44
C GLU A 497 4.25 1.49 -24.54
N ASP A 498 4.46 1.82 -23.24
CA ASP A 498 3.37 2.21 -22.35
C ASP A 498 2.69 3.48 -22.85
N PHE A 499 3.45 4.51 -23.21
CA PHE A 499 2.90 5.82 -23.58
C PHE A 499 2.02 5.76 -24.83
N HIS A 500 2.42 4.98 -25.84
CA HIS A 500 1.71 4.84 -27.12
C HIS A 500 0.85 3.58 -27.23
N GLY A 501 0.92 2.68 -26.24
CA GLY A 501 0.13 1.47 -26.13
C GLY A 501 -1.29 1.70 -25.62
N ASP A 502 -2.05 0.62 -25.57
CA ASP A 502 -3.46 0.60 -25.22
C ASP A 502 -3.74 -0.01 -23.82
N MET A 503 -2.77 -0.73 -23.27
CA MET A 503 -2.86 -1.37 -21.94
C MET A 503 -1.48 -1.44 -21.27
N ASP A 504 -1.48 -1.26 -19.95
CA ASP A 504 -0.39 -1.63 -19.02
C ASP A 504 -0.97 -2.58 -17.97
N PHE A 505 -0.73 -3.87 -18.16
CA PHE A 505 -1.23 -4.95 -17.31
C PHE A 505 -0.11 -5.44 -16.40
N LYS A 506 -0.22 -5.18 -15.11
CA LYS A 506 0.82 -5.44 -14.10
C LYS A 506 0.43 -6.61 -13.23
N VAL A 507 1.32 -7.60 -13.09
CA VAL A 507 1.11 -8.76 -12.23
C VAL A 507 2.31 -8.95 -11.32
N GLY A 508 2.04 -9.05 -10.02
CA GLY A 508 2.96 -9.53 -9.01
C GLY A 508 2.54 -10.93 -8.53
N GLY A 509 3.50 -11.77 -8.18
CA GLY A 509 3.20 -13.08 -7.62
C GLY A 509 4.42 -13.93 -7.32
N THR A 510 4.15 -15.03 -6.62
CA THR A 510 5.12 -16.08 -6.31
C THR A 510 5.17 -17.13 -7.43
N ARG A 511 5.90 -18.21 -7.19
CA ARG A 511 5.86 -19.39 -8.06
C ARG A 511 4.49 -20.07 -8.07
N ARG A 512 3.74 -19.99 -6.96
CA ARG A 512 2.45 -20.68 -6.79
C ARG A 512 1.30 -19.96 -7.47
N GLY A 513 1.28 -18.62 -7.40
CA GLY A 513 0.16 -17.86 -7.91
C GLY A 513 0.35 -16.35 -7.81
N ILE A 514 -0.70 -15.66 -8.16
CA ILE A 514 -0.81 -14.21 -8.20
C ILE A 514 -0.95 -13.66 -6.78
N THR A 515 -0.26 -12.55 -6.49
CA THR A 515 -0.43 -11.79 -5.24
C THR A 515 -1.00 -10.39 -5.47
N ALA A 516 -0.78 -9.81 -6.65
CA ALA A 516 -1.39 -8.52 -7.02
C ALA A 516 -1.56 -8.38 -8.53
N ILE A 517 -2.64 -7.70 -8.93
CA ILE A 517 -2.87 -7.24 -10.31
C ILE A 517 -3.26 -5.76 -10.28
N GLN A 518 -2.77 -5.02 -11.28
CA GLN A 518 -3.28 -3.70 -11.64
C GLN A 518 -3.29 -3.55 -13.15
N MET A 519 -4.44 -3.18 -13.71
CA MET A 519 -4.63 -2.94 -15.14
C MET A 519 -5.00 -1.48 -15.39
N ASP A 520 -4.24 -0.84 -16.27
CA ASP A 520 -4.52 0.48 -16.82
C ASP A 520 -4.73 0.37 -18.32
N ILE A 521 -5.82 0.94 -18.86
CA ILE A 521 -6.13 0.91 -20.29
C ILE A 521 -6.36 2.31 -20.86
N LYS A 522 -6.18 2.43 -22.18
CA LYS A 522 -6.41 3.67 -22.95
C LYS A 522 -7.46 3.45 -24.08
N VAL A 523 -8.12 2.31 -24.04
CA VAL A 523 -9.24 1.88 -24.93
C VAL A 523 -10.49 1.67 -24.08
N ASP A 524 -11.61 1.41 -24.71
CA ASP A 524 -12.93 1.26 -24.09
C ASP A 524 -13.14 -0.07 -23.34
N GLY A 525 -12.17 -0.98 -23.38
CA GLY A 525 -12.18 -2.25 -22.67
C GLY A 525 -11.49 -3.38 -23.41
N LEU A 526 -11.35 -4.52 -22.77
CA LEU A 526 -10.63 -5.70 -23.24
C LEU A 526 -11.55 -6.92 -23.34
N THR A 527 -11.24 -7.82 -24.28
CA THR A 527 -11.86 -9.14 -24.34
C THR A 527 -11.24 -10.11 -23.34
N TYR A 528 -11.95 -11.19 -23.01
CA TYR A 528 -11.40 -12.25 -22.14
C TYR A 528 -10.11 -12.88 -22.71
N ASP A 529 -10.00 -13.02 -24.04
CA ASP A 529 -8.82 -13.61 -24.67
C ASP A 529 -7.58 -12.76 -24.45
N ILE A 530 -7.70 -11.44 -24.55
CA ILE A 530 -6.60 -10.50 -24.27
C ILE A 530 -6.17 -10.61 -22.81
N VAL A 531 -7.12 -10.64 -21.87
CA VAL A 531 -6.83 -10.77 -20.44
C VAL A 531 -6.16 -12.11 -20.13
N ALA A 532 -6.66 -13.21 -20.70
CA ALA A 532 -6.09 -14.54 -20.51
C ALA A 532 -4.65 -14.64 -21.06
N GLU A 533 -4.40 -14.08 -22.25
CA GLU A 533 -3.05 -14.06 -22.83
C GLU A 533 -2.08 -13.21 -22.01
N ALA A 534 -2.53 -12.04 -21.50
CA ALA A 534 -1.73 -11.18 -20.65
C ALA A 534 -1.36 -11.87 -19.32
N LEU A 535 -2.30 -12.56 -18.68
CA LEU A 535 -2.07 -13.36 -17.48
C LEU A 535 -1.02 -14.45 -17.72
N GLU A 536 -1.17 -15.23 -18.79
CA GLU A 536 -0.24 -16.33 -19.10
C GLU A 536 1.18 -15.82 -19.45
N LYS A 537 1.29 -14.73 -20.20
CA LYS A 537 2.59 -14.10 -20.49
C LYS A 537 3.24 -13.60 -19.20
N CYS A 538 2.47 -12.92 -18.34
CA CYS A 538 2.97 -12.45 -17.03
C CYS A 538 3.38 -13.63 -16.14
N ARG A 539 2.64 -14.76 -16.15
CA ARG A 539 3.03 -15.97 -15.41
C ARG A 539 4.39 -16.48 -15.83
N LYS A 540 4.61 -16.64 -17.14
CA LYS A 540 5.90 -17.10 -17.67
C LYS A 540 7.04 -16.14 -17.34
N GLY A 541 6.84 -14.84 -17.52
CA GLY A 541 7.84 -13.82 -17.21
C GLY A 541 8.15 -13.73 -15.72
N ARG A 542 7.14 -13.87 -14.85
CA ARG A 542 7.30 -13.92 -13.40
C ARG A 542 8.16 -15.10 -12.97
N LEU A 543 7.88 -16.30 -13.50
CA LEU A 543 8.66 -17.51 -13.20
C LEU A 543 10.10 -17.37 -13.64
N PHE A 544 10.35 -16.80 -14.83
CA PHE A 544 11.70 -16.51 -15.31
C PHE A 544 12.47 -15.59 -14.35
N ILE A 545 11.85 -14.48 -13.91
CA ILE A 545 12.49 -13.53 -12.98
C ILE A 545 12.83 -14.22 -11.64
N LEU A 546 11.91 -15.02 -11.13
CA LEU A 546 12.12 -15.76 -9.87
C LEU A 546 13.29 -16.75 -9.96
N ASP A 547 13.35 -17.51 -11.05
CA ASP A 547 14.31 -18.60 -11.20
C ASP A 547 15.70 -18.11 -11.63
N GLU A 548 15.75 -17.19 -12.60
CA GLU A 548 17.00 -16.82 -13.27
C GLU A 548 17.64 -15.56 -12.67
N ILE A 549 16.87 -14.73 -11.92
CA ILE A 549 17.37 -13.45 -11.44
C ILE A 549 17.35 -13.36 -9.90
N ILE A 550 16.20 -13.60 -9.27
CA ILE A 550 16.07 -13.44 -7.80
C ILE A 550 16.79 -14.58 -7.09
N LYS A 551 16.49 -15.82 -7.44
CA LYS A 551 17.07 -17.00 -6.79
C LYS A 551 18.61 -17.08 -6.88
N PRO A 552 19.28 -16.77 -8.01
CA PRO A 552 20.73 -16.71 -8.06
C PRO A 552 21.34 -15.58 -7.23
N CYS A 553 20.62 -14.46 -7.04
CA CYS A 553 21.07 -13.34 -6.22
C CYS A 553 20.95 -13.64 -4.72
N ILE A 554 19.79 -14.13 -4.30
CA ILE A 554 19.51 -14.54 -2.91
C ILE A 554 18.46 -15.65 -2.94
N ALA A 555 18.86 -16.88 -2.57
CA ALA A 555 17.98 -18.05 -2.66
C ALA A 555 16.98 -18.13 -1.50
N GLU A 556 17.39 -17.70 -0.32
CA GLU A 556 16.60 -17.73 0.92
C GLU A 556 16.87 -16.46 1.74
N PRO A 557 15.93 -16.04 2.60
CA PRO A 557 16.15 -14.94 3.53
C PRO A 557 17.40 -15.20 4.38
N ARG A 558 18.15 -14.14 4.71
CA ARG A 558 19.31 -14.28 5.61
C ARG A 558 18.86 -14.86 6.95
N ALA A 559 19.65 -15.77 7.48
CA ALA A 559 19.38 -16.44 8.75
C ALA A 559 19.48 -15.48 9.96
N GLU A 560 20.30 -14.43 9.84
CA GLU A 560 20.49 -13.41 10.87
C GLU A 560 20.07 -12.04 10.38
N LEU A 561 19.45 -11.27 11.28
CA LEU A 561 19.15 -9.87 11.02
C LEU A 561 20.44 -9.04 10.96
N SER A 562 20.38 -7.91 10.26
CA SER A 562 21.45 -6.91 10.29
C SER A 562 21.85 -6.59 11.75
N LYS A 563 23.14 -6.39 11.97
CA LYS A 563 23.65 -5.95 13.28
C LYS A 563 23.10 -4.61 13.74
N TYR A 564 22.50 -3.85 12.86
CA TYR A 564 21.85 -2.56 13.14
C TYR A 564 20.35 -2.70 13.36
N ALA A 565 19.75 -3.83 13.01
CA ALA A 565 18.34 -4.08 13.27
C ALA A 565 18.10 -4.36 14.74
N PRO A 566 17.01 -3.83 15.33
CA PRO A 566 16.65 -4.16 16.71
C PRO A 566 16.33 -5.66 16.80
N LYS A 567 16.85 -6.33 17.81
CA LYS A 567 16.48 -7.71 18.14
C LYS A 567 15.27 -7.69 19.06
N MET A 568 14.22 -8.39 18.66
CA MET A 568 12.99 -8.50 19.42
C MET A 568 12.99 -9.78 20.23
N PHE A 569 12.62 -9.63 21.49
CA PHE A 569 12.35 -10.74 22.41
C PHE A 569 10.94 -10.60 22.94
N SER A 570 10.25 -11.71 23.09
CA SER A 570 8.93 -11.73 23.69
C SER A 570 8.93 -12.61 24.93
N MET A 571 8.12 -12.23 25.91
CA MET A 571 7.84 -13.05 27.08
C MET A 571 6.42 -12.77 27.57
N GLN A 572 5.84 -13.74 28.27
CA GLN A 572 4.54 -13.62 28.91
C GLN A 572 4.72 -13.33 30.39
N ILE A 573 3.98 -12.36 30.91
CA ILE A 573 3.88 -12.08 32.34
C ILE A 573 2.43 -12.18 32.82
N PRO A 574 2.18 -12.47 34.11
CA PRO A 574 0.84 -12.41 34.67
C PRO A 574 0.24 -11.00 34.56
N VAL A 575 -1.03 -10.92 34.17
CA VAL A 575 -1.73 -9.64 33.93
C VAL A 575 -1.77 -8.75 35.17
N ASP A 576 -1.90 -9.34 36.36
CA ASP A 576 -1.88 -8.64 37.65
C ASP A 576 -0.52 -8.00 37.96
N LYS A 577 0.57 -8.50 37.36
CA LYS A 577 1.96 -7.99 37.52
C LYS A 577 2.34 -6.89 36.54
N ILE A 578 1.51 -6.60 35.54
CA ILE A 578 1.78 -5.52 34.57
C ILE A 578 2.05 -4.20 35.26
N LYS A 579 1.27 -3.87 36.31
CA LYS A 579 1.42 -2.64 37.09
C LYS A 579 2.76 -2.53 37.79
N ASP A 580 3.32 -3.65 38.25
CA ASP A 580 4.62 -3.70 38.96
C ASP A 580 5.77 -3.45 37.97
N VAL A 581 5.69 -4.01 36.75
CA VAL A 581 6.67 -3.81 35.68
C VAL A 581 6.63 -2.36 35.16
N ILE A 582 5.44 -1.79 34.99
CA ILE A 582 5.28 -0.39 34.55
C ILE A 582 5.75 0.57 35.65
N GLY A 583 5.39 0.27 36.89
CA GLY A 583 5.67 1.13 38.05
C GLY A 583 4.81 2.40 38.08
N LYS A 584 4.83 3.10 39.19
CA LYS A 584 4.04 4.32 39.39
C LYS A 584 4.42 5.41 38.37
N GLY A 585 3.46 5.79 37.53
CA GLY A 585 3.66 6.78 36.47
C GLY A 585 4.66 6.33 35.37
N GLY A 586 4.86 5.02 35.21
CA GLY A 586 5.78 4.47 34.19
C GLY A 586 7.27 4.52 34.59
N LYS A 587 7.60 4.84 35.84
CA LYS A 587 8.98 5.07 36.25
C LYS A 587 9.88 3.84 36.11
N VAL A 588 9.39 2.66 36.49
CA VAL A 588 10.18 1.41 36.46
C VAL A 588 10.53 1.02 35.03
N ILE A 589 9.54 1.01 34.13
CA ILE A 589 9.76 0.68 32.73
C ILE A 589 10.67 1.70 32.04
N GLN A 590 10.54 3.00 32.36
CA GLN A 590 11.38 4.04 31.77
C GLN A 590 12.84 3.91 32.24
N GLU A 591 13.08 3.60 33.53
CA GLU A 591 14.41 3.34 34.06
C GLU A 591 15.04 2.08 33.42
N MET A 592 14.28 1.00 33.23
CA MET A 592 14.76 -0.17 32.51
C MET A 592 15.14 0.15 31.07
N CYS A 593 14.29 0.87 30.34
CA CYS A 593 14.57 1.29 28.97
C CYS A 593 15.85 2.13 28.87
N ALA A 594 16.06 3.06 29.80
CA ALA A 594 17.24 3.91 29.82
C ALA A 594 18.52 3.13 30.21
N ASN A 595 18.44 2.26 31.24
CA ASN A 595 19.60 1.52 31.75
C ASN A 595 20.09 0.42 30.81
N PHE A 596 19.19 -0.16 30.03
CA PHE A 596 19.50 -1.27 29.12
C PHE A 596 19.41 -0.88 27.64
N ASN A 597 19.32 0.43 27.36
CA ASN A 597 19.22 0.95 25.98
C ASN A 597 18.25 0.12 25.10
N CYS A 598 17.07 -0.16 25.63
CA CYS A 598 16.03 -0.97 24.99
C CYS A 598 14.68 -0.25 24.98
N LYS A 599 13.76 -0.75 24.15
CA LYS A 599 12.33 -0.39 24.22
C LYS A 599 11.57 -1.60 24.78
N ILE A 600 10.61 -1.35 25.67
CA ILE A 600 9.77 -2.38 26.28
C ILE A 600 8.31 -2.00 26.04
N ASP A 601 7.56 -2.92 25.46
CA ASP A 601 6.15 -2.78 25.17
C ASP A 601 5.38 -3.89 25.90
N ILE A 602 4.28 -3.53 26.57
CA ILE A 602 3.47 -4.47 27.35
C ILE A 602 2.02 -4.34 26.85
N GLU A 603 1.45 -5.45 26.45
CA GLU A 603 0.05 -5.56 26.04
C GLU A 603 -0.86 -5.87 27.24
N GLU A 604 -2.16 -5.62 27.10
CA GLU A 604 -3.14 -5.77 28.18
C GLU A 604 -3.30 -7.24 28.64
N ASP A 605 -2.97 -8.19 27.79
CA ASP A 605 -3.00 -9.63 28.05
C ASP A 605 -1.72 -10.16 28.74
N GLY A 606 -0.72 -9.28 28.97
CA GLY A 606 0.54 -9.62 29.61
C GLY A 606 1.66 -10.03 28.66
N HIS A 607 1.49 -9.95 27.35
CA HIS A 607 2.60 -10.07 26.42
C HIS A 607 3.56 -8.86 26.54
N VAL A 608 4.85 -9.16 26.71
CA VAL A 608 5.92 -8.17 26.79
C VAL A 608 6.86 -8.34 25.62
N PHE A 609 7.03 -7.28 24.84
CA PHE A 609 7.99 -7.21 23.75
C PHE A 609 9.17 -6.31 24.15
N ILE A 610 10.39 -6.83 24.00
CA ILE A 610 11.62 -6.13 24.34
C ILE A 610 12.45 -6.00 23.07
N SER A 611 12.76 -4.77 22.67
CA SER A 611 13.53 -4.44 21.49
C SER A 611 14.85 -3.79 21.88
N ALA A 612 15.98 -4.41 21.52
CA ALA A 612 17.32 -3.86 21.74
C ALA A 612 18.25 -4.22 20.58
N VAL A 613 19.18 -3.32 20.25
CA VAL A 613 20.22 -3.60 19.26
C VAL A 613 21.24 -4.59 19.82
N ASP A 614 21.60 -4.43 21.11
CA ASP A 614 22.50 -5.34 21.83
C ASP A 614 21.71 -6.47 22.50
N GLN A 615 22.10 -7.72 22.25
CA GLN A 615 21.44 -8.89 22.80
C GLN A 615 21.61 -9.01 24.33
N ASP A 616 22.74 -8.54 24.88
CA ASP A 616 23.00 -8.61 26.31
C ASP A 616 22.16 -7.56 27.07
N ASP A 617 21.88 -6.41 26.45
CA ASP A 617 20.95 -5.44 26.97
C ASP A 617 19.53 -6.01 27.07
N ALA A 618 19.07 -6.69 26.04
CA ALA A 618 17.77 -7.37 26.05
C ALA A 618 17.71 -8.46 27.14
N LYS A 619 18.73 -9.30 27.26
CA LYS A 619 18.78 -10.35 28.29
C LYS A 619 18.74 -9.76 29.72
N ARG A 620 19.41 -8.62 29.94
CA ARG A 620 19.35 -7.90 31.21
C ARG A 620 17.96 -7.36 31.50
N ALA A 621 17.28 -6.80 30.51
CA ALA A 621 15.90 -6.35 30.64
C ALA A 621 14.95 -7.51 30.98
N ILE A 622 15.04 -8.63 30.25
CA ILE A 622 14.26 -9.86 30.50
C ILE A 622 14.48 -10.38 31.92
N SER A 623 15.75 -10.46 32.36
CA SER A 623 16.09 -10.93 33.71
C SER A 623 15.51 -10.02 34.79
N THR A 624 15.52 -8.69 34.55
CA THR A 624 14.94 -7.72 35.47
C THR A 624 13.43 -7.85 35.57
N ILE A 625 12.74 -7.98 34.42
CA ILE A 625 11.29 -8.21 34.38
C ILE A 625 10.92 -9.50 35.11
N LYS A 626 11.63 -10.61 34.86
CA LYS A 626 11.43 -11.88 35.58
C LYS A 626 11.54 -11.69 37.07
N THR A 627 12.58 -10.99 37.55
CA THR A 627 12.79 -10.71 38.99
C THR A 627 11.63 -9.89 39.59
N ILE A 628 11.00 -9.02 38.80
CA ILE A 628 9.84 -8.23 39.27
C ILE A 628 8.57 -9.12 39.38
N VAL A 629 8.32 -9.96 38.38
CA VAL A 629 7.06 -10.73 38.29
C VAL A 629 7.10 -12.04 39.06
N GLU A 630 8.25 -12.70 39.17
CA GLU A 630 8.42 -13.95 39.87
C GLU A 630 8.55 -13.67 41.39
N ASP A 631 7.88 -14.46 42.21
CA ASP A 631 8.05 -14.34 43.65
C ASP A 631 9.44 -14.84 44.07
N PRO A 632 10.08 -14.17 45.06
CA PRO A 632 11.41 -14.56 45.50
C PRO A 632 11.40 -15.99 46.03
N GLU A 633 12.34 -16.82 45.58
CA GLU A 633 12.50 -18.19 46.04
C GLU A 633 13.49 -18.31 47.18
N VAL A 634 13.18 -19.14 48.19
CA VAL A 634 14.09 -19.44 49.28
C VAL A 634 15.32 -20.16 48.72
N GLY A 635 16.53 -19.67 49.08
CA GLY A 635 17.81 -20.16 48.56
C GLY A 635 18.31 -19.43 47.30
N ALA A 636 17.52 -18.59 46.66
CA ALA A 636 17.95 -17.78 45.52
C ALA A 636 18.80 -16.59 45.98
N ILE A 637 19.77 -16.23 45.11
CA ILE A 637 20.72 -15.12 45.37
C ILE A 637 20.35 -13.94 44.46
N TYR A 638 20.21 -12.78 45.09
CA TYR A 638 19.87 -11.51 44.42
C TYR A 638 20.96 -10.44 44.67
N LYS A 639 21.12 -9.55 43.71
CA LYS A 639 21.85 -8.30 43.88
C LYS A 639 20.85 -7.21 44.23
N GLY A 640 20.85 -6.80 45.50
CA GLY A 640 19.93 -5.77 45.99
C GLY A 640 20.66 -4.47 46.35
N ARG A 641 19.88 -3.44 46.69
CA ARG A 641 20.35 -2.15 47.15
C ARG A 641 19.82 -1.88 48.56
N VAL A 642 20.66 -1.43 49.44
CA VAL A 642 20.29 -1.03 50.81
C VAL A 642 19.39 0.22 50.75
N THR A 643 18.15 0.09 51.22
CA THR A 643 17.15 1.17 51.24
C THR A 643 17.12 1.91 52.56
N ARG A 644 17.32 1.18 53.65
CA ARG A 644 17.20 1.72 55.01
C ARG A 644 18.04 0.91 56.00
N LEU A 645 18.65 1.59 56.95
CA LEU A 645 19.38 0.96 58.07
C LEU A 645 18.58 1.09 59.38
N MET A 646 18.61 0.01 60.16
CA MET A 646 18.04 -0.07 61.50
C MET A 646 19.07 -0.72 62.44
N ASN A 647 18.99 -0.48 63.75
CA ASN A 647 19.94 -1.05 64.75
C ASN A 647 20.01 -2.60 64.70
N PHE A 648 18.94 -3.28 64.19
CA PHE A 648 18.85 -4.74 64.11
C PHE A 648 19.16 -5.30 62.73
N GLY A 649 19.41 -4.48 61.72
CA GLY A 649 19.72 -4.93 60.38
C GLY A 649 19.51 -3.89 59.29
N ALA A 650 19.72 -4.30 58.05
CA ALA A 650 19.54 -3.49 56.82
C ALA A 650 18.34 -3.98 56.02
N PHE A 651 17.52 -3.06 55.56
CA PHE A 651 16.50 -3.38 54.53
C PHE A 651 17.13 -3.26 53.15
N VAL A 652 16.88 -4.26 52.32
CA VAL A 652 17.48 -4.39 51.00
C VAL A 652 16.39 -4.63 49.98
N GLU A 653 16.28 -3.76 49.01
CA GLU A 653 15.41 -3.95 47.86
C GLU A 653 16.11 -4.87 46.88
N ILE A 654 15.54 -6.06 46.63
CA ILE A 654 16.06 -7.07 45.73
C ILE A 654 15.43 -6.99 44.32
N ALA A 655 14.27 -6.35 44.22
CA ALA A 655 13.59 -5.96 42.97
C ALA A 655 12.69 -4.76 43.30
N PRO A 656 12.24 -3.96 42.26
CA PRO A 656 11.32 -2.86 42.50
C PRO A 656 10.07 -3.33 43.29
N GLY A 657 9.86 -2.72 44.46
CA GLY A 657 8.76 -3.07 45.37
C GLY A 657 8.95 -4.34 46.23
N LYS A 658 10.07 -5.07 46.09
CA LYS A 658 10.38 -6.27 46.90
C LYS A 658 11.55 -5.97 47.84
N GLU A 659 11.21 -5.64 49.09
CA GLU A 659 12.19 -5.33 50.15
C GLU A 659 12.27 -6.47 51.15
N GLY A 660 13.47 -6.85 51.53
CA GLY A 660 13.71 -7.86 52.57
C GLY A 660 14.67 -7.36 53.64
N LEU A 661 14.63 -8.00 54.80
CA LEU A 661 15.48 -7.68 55.96
C LEU A 661 16.71 -8.57 55.98
N VAL A 662 17.89 -7.97 55.98
CA VAL A 662 19.14 -8.62 56.41
C VAL A 662 19.38 -8.31 57.87
N HIS A 663 19.13 -9.26 58.75
CA HIS A 663 19.41 -9.09 60.16
C HIS A 663 20.91 -8.88 60.41
N ILE A 664 21.29 -8.10 61.44
CA ILE A 664 22.70 -7.75 61.75
C ILE A 664 23.61 -8.98 61.83
N SER A 665 23.11 -10.12 62.34
CA SER A 665 23.87 -11.38 62.44
C SER A 665 24.06 -12.09 61.11
N LYS A 666 23.43 -11.62 60.03
CA LYS A 666 23.47 -12.18 58.68
C LYS A 666 24.17 -11.25 57.66
N LEU A 667 24.73 -10.11 58.18
CA LEU A 667 25.42 -9.15 57.33
C LEU A 667 26.84 -9.60 56.95
N ASP A 668 27.56 -10.23 57.89
CA ASP A 668 28.92 -10.69 57.64
C ASP A 668 29.22 -12.02 58.36
N ASP A 669 30.38 -12.62 58.12
CA ASP A 669 30.85 -13.88 58.72
C ASP A 669 31.34 -13.66 60.15
N HIS A 670 31.74 -12.44 60.50
CA HIS A 670 32.16 -12.01 61.85
C HIS A 670 31.05 -11.23 62.56
N ARG A 671 31.24 -11.01 63.89
CA ARG A 671 30.28 -10.27 64.71
C ARG A 671 30.27 -8.79 64.32
N VAL A 672 29.17 -8.29 63.83
CA VAL A 672 28.94 -6.88 63.49
C VAL A 672 28.38 -6.16 64.71
N GLU A 673 29.00 -5.05 65.17
CA GLU A 673 28.51 -4.25 66.29
C GLU A 673 27.51 -3.19 65.89
N HIS A 674 27.77 -2.51 64.77
CA HIS A 674 26.83 -1.57 64.15
C HIS A 674 26.61 -1.91 62.66
N VAL A 675 25.38 -1.79 62.15
CA VAL A 675 25.02 -2.11 60.76
C VAL A 675 25.76 -1.21 59.77
N GLU A 676 26.02 0.04 60.18
CA GLU A 676 26.75 1.07 59.44
C GLU A 676 28.23 0.74 59.20
N ASP A 677 28.80 -0.17 60.03
CA ASP A 677 30.20 -0.60 59.86
C ASP A 677 30.38 -1.48 58.63
N VAL A 678 29.29 -2.08 58.10
CA VAL A 678 29.33 -3.03 57.00
C VAL A 678 28.67 -2.51 55.74
N VAL A 679 27.57 -1.75 55.85
CA VAL A 679 26.80 -1.25 54.73
C VAL A 679 26.23 0.15 54.96
N ALA A 680 26.12 0.93 53.89
CA ALA A 680 25.48 2.25 53.90
C ALA A 680 24.20 2.24 53.03
N VAL A 681 23.30 3.20 53.27
CA VAL A 681 22.13 3.39 52.45
C VAL A 681 22.56 3.69 50.99
N GLY A 682 22.03 2.94 50.05
CA GLY A 682 22.38 3.04 48.64
C GLY A 682 23.40 2.00 48.16
N ASP A 683 24.06 1.30 49.08
CA ASP A 683 25.06 0.29 48.70
C ASP A 683 24.47 -0.89 47.96
N PRO A 684 25.11 -1.35 46.86
CA PRO A 684 24.76 -2.61 46.22
C PRO A 684 25.34 -3.79 47.03
N ILE A 685 24.50 -4.69 47.48
CA ILE A 685 24.92 -5.91 48.20
C ILE A 685 24.30 -7.16 47.58
N ILE A 686 25.02 -8.30 47.71
CA ILE A 686 24.51 -9.59 47.26
C ILE A 686 23.90 -10.29 48.48
N VAL A 687 22.66 -10.75 48.35
CA VAL A 687 21.90 -11.38 49.43
C VAL A 687 21.23 -12.67 48.95
N MET A 688 21.05 -13.63 49.84
CA MET A 688 20.27 -14.86 49.61
C MET A 688 18.97 -14.76 50.40
N VAL A 689 17.86 -15.19 49.78
CA VAL A 689 16.60 -15.36 50.50
C VAL A 689 16.71 -16.60 51.38
N THR A 690 16.59 -16.39 52.69
CA THR A 690 16.69 -17.49 53.67
C THR A 690 15.34 -18.01 54.08
N ASP A 691 14.34 -17.15 54.11
CA ASP A 691 12.97 -17.51 54.51
C ASP A 691 11.98 -16.44 54.05
N ILE A 692 10.72 -16.80 53.81
CA ILE A 692 9.60 -15.89 53.59
C ILE A 692 8.50 -16.25 54.56
N ASP A 693 8.18 -15.34 55.44
CA ASP A 693 7.20 -15.60 56.50
C ASP A 693 5.75 -15.64 55.99
N GLN A 694 4.80 -16.08 56.82
CA GLN A 694 3.38 -16.17 56.50
C GLN A 694 2.73 -14.82 56.14
N GLN A 695 3.38 -13.72 56.40
CA GLN A 695 2.94 -12.36 56.04
C GLN A 695 3.63 -11.84 54.78
N GLY A 696 4.42 -12.68 54.08
CA GLY A 696 5.13 -12.32 52.86
C GLY A 696 6.41 -11.50 53.10
N ARG A 697 6.89 -11.38 54.32
CA ARG A 697 8.13 -10.66 54.62
C ARG A 697 9.33 -11.54 54.28
N ILE A 698 10.27 -10.95 53.53
CA ILE A 698 11.44 -11.63 52.98
C ILE A 698 12.61 -11.47 53.97
N ASN A 699 13.17 -12.58 54.43
CA ASN A 699 14.38 -12.63 55.24
C ASN A 699 15.58 -12.92 54.32
N LEU A 700 16.61 -12.08 54.46
CA LEU A 700 17.77 -12.09 53.59
C LEU A 700 19.06 -12.33 54.41
N SER A 701 20.09 -12.91 53.76
CA SER A 701 21.40 -13.13 54.32
C SER A 701 22.50 -12.78 53.32
N ARG A 702 23.34 -11.82 53.62
CA ARG A 702 24.56 -11.51 52.87
C ARG A 702 25.64 -12.58 53.10
N LYS A 703 25.80 -13.02 54.32
CA LYS A 703 26.75 -14.06 54.75
C LYS A 703 26.53 -15.36 53.94
N ASP A 704 25.29 -15.86 53.93
CA ASP A 704 24.96 -17.12 53.24
C ASP A 704 25.12 -16.98 51.72
N ALA A 705 24.82 -15.82 51.14
CA ALA A 705 25.04 -15.52 49.75
C ALA A 705 26.53 -15.59 49.37
N LEU A 706 27.41 -14.95 50.13
CA LEU A 706 28.84 -14.95 49.86
C LEU A 706 29.45 -16.36 50.01
N ALA A 707 29.01 -17.13 51.03
CA ALA A 707 29.44 -18.51 51.22
C ALA A 707 29.04 -19.41 50.06
N ALA A 708 27.79 -19.29 49.53
CA ALA A 708 27.32 -20.05 48.39
C ALA A 708 28.06 -19.70 47.09
N ILE A 709 28.38 -18.43 46.87
CA ILE A 709 29.18 -17.98 45.72
C ILE A 709 30.62 -18.53 45.80
N ALA A 710 31.23 -18.49 46.95
CA ALA A 710 32.58 -19.03 47.18
C ALA A 710 32.63 -20.54 46.91
N LYS A 711 31.61 -21.29 47.35
CA LYS A 711 31.49 -22.73 47.11
C LYS A 711 31.34 -23.03 45.60
N LYS A 712 30.48 -22.32 44.89
CA LYS A 712 30.30 -22.48 43.41
C LYS A 712 31.57 -22.19 42.64
N ARG A 713 32.36 -21.16 43.05
CA ARG A 713 33.66 -20.84 42.44
C ARG A 713 34.68 -21.93 42.64
N ALA A 714 34.71 -22.52 43.83
CA ALA A 714 35.60 -23.66 44.10
C ALA A 714 35.27 -24.92 43.30
N GLU A 715 33.99 -25.20 43.12
CA GLU A 715 33.49 -26.29 42.30
C GLU A 715 33.73 -26.12 40.77
N GLN A 716 33.84 -24.87 40.29
CA GLN A 716 34.15 -24.56 38.88
C GLN A 716 35.67 -24.56 38.57
N GLN A 717 36.51 -24.57 39.59
CA GLN A 717 37.96 -24.60 39.48
C GLN A 717 38.55 -26.02 39.67
N GLN A 718 37.71 -26.99 39.96
CA GLN A 718 38.00 -28.43 39.92
C GLN A 718 37.45 -29.04 38.62
#